data_ecbac4c5f8a7d1e23f3670588a09ff36
#
_entry.id   ecbac4c5f8a7d1e23f3670588a09ff36
#
_cell.length_a   1.000
_cell.length_b   1.000
_cell.length_c   1.000
_cell.angle_alpha   90.00
_cell.angle_beta   90.00
_cell.angle_gamma   90.00
#
_symmetry.space_group_name_H-M   'P 1'
#
loop_
_entity.id
_entity.type
_entity.pdbx_description
1 polymer ?
#
loop_
_entity_poly.entity_id
_entity_poly.type
_entity_poly.pdbx_seq_one_letter_code
_entity_poly.pdbx_strand_id
1 'polypeptide(L)'
;MLGRRQAAYMRAMLAMFETGRINEALRHAIPLGGDGASTGQAFGTPNARRDLSLTPRHGSAGPSIQLGDELNQHLRQLYRRTFDKLDREGKIDQAVFVLAELLQAHAEALDYLERHERFSQAAELALAWDMPAALIVRLMCKAGDLPRALAVARRDHAFAHAIPQLESRWPEAARQLREEWAQSLVEQGRWLEAAQAIWPLASQRERAAQWLAQAEEAGGNLAAEALVQRALLLPDTLIRHESRILAIRDGENQAAERAAIAHALLAAGQHTPASRLLARAMFNHWLVDQDNREGRLSRRQLQTLLNISQDGLLQADLPGKLPAPLPNPLQNQKEVGWLRAPALAGLAIMDAALLANGRLLVALGEAGAAIVDPRGKIAHRFPAPADSIVLADSGQVALAVIWRGDALRVHRLDLARREQQDLGAVALDCYADSFDGVGWAVGQDRQIRVLDVARGLHSVLWQVGDLPGRVARVMRSPNCEHYELAGDDGKMQLWQYSLPGRRLQSRGHIPVHESAKNATVIPSPWGSYRYCWLAADKNGHPWLGNHPPGQKESFLALPPDMAGGSLNVTLGRGWLAVAMSREAAVCTLLARAGADAPDIAFSWPAGSKVQLKMQNDSWLMFDRQGRIVTMDMERCSISMLTVS
;
A
#
# COMPACT_ATOMS: atom_id res chain seq x y z
N MET A 1 14.21 -27.19 -45.04
CA MET A 1 15.64 -26.99 -44.81
C MET A 1 16.01 -26.63 -43.38
N LEU A 2 15.23 -25.78 -42.67
CA LEU A 2 15.50 -25.39 -41.26
C LEU A 2 15.54 -26.57 -40.28
N GLY A 3 14.57 -27.49 -40.32
CA GLY A 3 14.54 -28.64 -39.39
C GLY A 3 15.71 -29.59 -39.50
N ARG A 4 16.31 -29.78 -40.71
CA ARG A 4 17.50 -30.59 -40.89
C ARG A 4 18.75 -29.94 -40.29
N ARG A 5 18.87 -28.60 -40.32
CA ARG A 5 19.98 -27.85 -39.71
C ARG A 5 19.89 -27.88 -38.19
N GLN A 6 18.67 -27.72 -37.63
CA GLN A 6 18.44 -27.84 -36.20
C GLN A 6 18.75 -29.26 -35.67
N ALA A 7 18.29 -30.29 -36.37
CA ALA A 7 18.61 -31.70 -36.01
C ALA A 7 20.11 -32.02 -36.10
N ALA A 8 20.82 -31.44 -37.07
CA ALA A 8 22.27 -31.58 -37.16
C ALA A 8 23.01 -30.88 -36.02
N TYR A 9 22.57 -29.67 -35.66
CA TYR A 9 23.10 -28.92 -34.53
C TYR A 9 22.90 -29.68 -33.21
N MET A 10 21.70 -30.19 -32.96
CA MET A 10 21.36 -30.98 -31.77
C MET A 10 22.22 -32.22 -31.64
N ARG A 11 22.39 -32.97 -32.73
CA ARG A 11 23.26 -34.15 -32.73
C ARG A 11 24.73 -33.81 -32.45
N ALA A 12 25.23 -32.72 -33.03
CA ALA A 12 26.59 -32.24 -32.76
C ALA A 12 26.78 -31.83 -31.29
N MET A 13 25.80 -31.12 -30.72
CA MET A 13 25.82 -30.73 -29.31
C MET A 13 25.78 -31.95 -28.37
N LEU A 14 24.89 -32.91 -28.61
CA LEU A 14 24.82 -34.15 -27.81
C LEU A 14 26.13 -34.95 -27.88
N ALA A 15 26.72 -35.09 -29.08
CA ALA A 15 28.02 -35.76 -29.27
C ALA A 15 29.16 -35.07 -28.49
N MET A 16 29.13 -33.73 -28.31
CA MET A 16 30.10 -33.03 -27.46
C MET A 16 29.97 -33.41 -25.99
N PHE A 17 28.75 -33.57 -25.47
CA PHE A 17 28.54 -34.06 -24.11
C PHE A 17 28.97 -35.50 -23.92
N GLU A 18 28.65 -36.38 -24.88
CA GLU A 18 29.05 -37.80 -24.87
C GLU A 18 30.55 -38.00 -24.95
N THR A 19 31.25 -37.19 -25.77
CA THR A 19 32.71 -37.25 -25.92
C THR A 19 33.48 -36.55 -24.81
N GLY A 20 32.80 -36.01 -23.82
CA GLY A 20 33.41 -35.36 -22.64
C GLY A 20 33.95 -33.95 -22.89
N ARG A 21 33.70 -33.34 -24.06
CA ARG A 21 34.09 -31.96 -24.38
C ARG A 21 33.13 -30.97 -23.74
N ILE A 22 33.02 -31.00 -22.38
CA ILE A 22 31.98 -30.29 -21.62
C ILE A 22 32.04 -28.79 -21.86
N ASN A 23 33.22 -28.16 -21.87
CA ASN A 23 33.35 -26.72 -22.08
C ASN A 23 32.78 -26.24 -23.43
N GLU A 24 33.01 -27.01 -24.49
CA GLU A 24 32.45 -26.73 -25.81
C GLU A 24 30.95 -27.01 -25.82
N ALA A 25 30.55 -28.14 -25.25
CA ALA A 25 29.16 -28.53 -25.15
C ALA A 25 28.30 -27.48 -24.44
N LEU A 26 28.76 -26.90 -23.31
CA LEU A 26 28.09 -25.85 -22.57
C LEU A 26 27.92 -24.55 -23.37
N ARG A 27 28.90 -24.19 -24.22
CA ARG A 27 28.79 -23.02 -25.11
C ARG A 27 27.72 -23.18 -26.18
N HIS A 28 27.44 -24.42 -26.59
CA HIS A 28 26.41 -24.75 -27.57
C HIS A 28 25.09 -25.21 -26.95
N ALA A 29 25.02 -25.36 -25.63
CA ALA A 29 23.86 -25.89 -24.92
C ALA A 29 22.65 -24.98 -25.02
N ILE A 30 21.45 -25.56 -25.13
CA ILE A 30 20.18 -24.89 -25.28
C ILE A 30 19.47 -24.89 -23.92
N PRO A 31 18.96 -23.74 -23.42
CA PRO A 31 18.18 -23.68 -22.18
C PRO A 31 16.92 -24.54 -22.27
N LEU A 32 16.54 -25.19 -21.15
CA LEU A 32 15.27 -25.89 -21.01
C LEU A 32 14.21 -24.91 -20.51
N GLY A 33 13.02 -24.95 -21.14
CA GLY A 33 11.85 -24.26 -20.61
C GLY A 33 11.91 -22.74 -20.71
N GLY A 34 11.48 -22.20 -21.87
CA GLY A 34 10.79 -20.91 -21.86
C GLY A 34 9.30 -21.22 -21.82
N ASP A 35 8.58 -20.75 -20.81
CA ASP A 35 7.12 -20.66 -20.90
C ASP A 35 6.78 -19.95 -22.21
N GLY A 36 5.93 -20.58 -23.04
CA GLY A 36 5.65 -20.21 -24.43
C GLY A 36 4.97 -18.86 -24.68
N ALA A 37 5.36 -17.83 -23.94
CA ALA A 37 4.82 -16.48 -24.01
C ALA A 37 5.75 -15.43 -24.64
N SER A 38 6.94 -15.79 -25.16
CA SER A 38 7.74 -14.81 -25.91
C SER A 38 7.44 -14.92 -27.42
N THR A 39 6.54 -14.11 -27.90
CA THR A 39 6.27 -13.83 -29.31
C THR A 39 7.44 -13.08 -29.97
N GLY A 40 8.54 -13.78 -30.14
CA GLY A 40 9.69 -13.31 -30.89
C GLY A 40 10.38 -14.50 -31.51
N GLN A 41 9.81 -15.06 -32.60
CA GLN A 41 10.42 -16.17 -33.35
C GLN A 41 11.70 -15.70 -34.05
N ALA A 42 12.85 -15.86 -33.42
CA ALA A 42 14.12 -15.86 -34.16
C ALA A 42 14.36 -17.26 -34.73
N PHE A 43 14.04 -17.44 -36.00
CA PHE A 43 14.33 -18.66 -36.73
C PHE A 43 15.83 -18.74 -37.04
N GLY A 44 16.57 -19.67 -36.39
CA GLY A 44 17.99 -19.89 -36.67
C GLY A 44 18.60 -20.95 -35.76
N THR A 45 19.83 -21.42 -36.12
CA THR A 45 20.67 -22.20 -35.20
C THR A 45 21.30 -21.24 -34.20
N PRO A 46 21.32 -21.56 -32.89
CA PRO A 46 21.97 -20.71 -31.89
C PRO A 46 23.47 -20.56 -32.19
N ASN A 47 24.01 -19.35 -32.01
CA ASN A 47 25.47 -19.15 -32.08
C ASN A 47 26.10 -19.65 -30.77
N ALA A 48 27.34 -20.19 -30.88
CA ALA A 48 28.11 -20.55 -29.70
C ALA A 48 28.32 -19.35 -28.77
N ARG A 49 28.12 -19.53 -27.46
CA ARG A 49 28.40 -18.50 -26.46
C ARG A 49 29.91 -18.23 -26.40
N ARG A 50 30.27 -16.94 -26.26
CA ARG A 50 31.69 -16.54 -26.19
C ARG A 50 32.33 -16.96 -24.87
N ASP A 51 31.56 -16.91 -23.79
CA ASP A 51 31.97 -17.30 -22.45
C ASP A 51 30.80 -17.99 -21.69
N LEU A 52 31.10 -18.58 -20.55
CA LEU A 52 30.15 -19.21 -19.64
C LEU A 52 29.84 -18.27 -18.43
N SER A 53 30.09 -16.97 -18.56
CA SER A 53 29.79 -16.03 -17.52
C SER A 53 28.26 -15.92 -17.32
N LEU A 54 27.83 -16.00 -16.08
CA LEU A 54 26.48 -15.69 -15.66
C LEU A 54 26.33 -14.17 -15.69
N THR A 55 26.06 -13.61 -16.85
CA THR A 55 25.70 -12.19 -16.96
C THR A 55 24.20 -12.09 -16.73
N PRO A 56 23.77 -11.32 -15.73
CA PRO A 56 22.35 -11.04 -15.52
C PRO A 56 21.81 -10.29 -16.75
N ARG A 57 21.21 -11.00 -17.67
CA ARG A 57 20.53 -10.38 -18.81
C ARG A 57 19.04 -10.28 -18.47
N HIS A 58 18.56 -9.09 -18.27
CA HIS A 58 17.14 -8.83 -18.32
C HIS A 58 16.63 -9.23 -19.70
N GLY A 59 15.92 -10.37 -19.75
CA GLY A 59 14.93 -10.73 -20.75
C GLY A 59 15.16 -10.37 -22.21
N SER A 60 16.30 -10.68 -22.81
CA SER A 60 16.34 -10.84 -24.26
C SER A 60 16.06 -12.32 -24.55
N ALA A 61 14.87 -12.61 -25.10
CA ALA A 61 14.53 -13.93 -25.60
C ALA A 61 15.60 -14.36 -26.63
N GLY A 62 16.49 -15.25 -26.21
CA GLY A 62 17.35 -15.95 -27.14
C GLY A 62 16.50 -16.86 -28.05
N PRO A 63 17.01 -17.30 -29.22
CA PRO A 63 16.26 -18.18 -30.09
C PRO A 63 15.91 -19.46 -29.33
N SER A 64 14.63 -19.66 -29.00
CA SER A 64 14.11 -20.87 -28.39
C SER A 64 13.76 -21.86 -29.50
N ILE A 65 14.32 -23.07 -29.44
CA ILE A 65 13.88 -24.19 -30.25
C ILE A 65 12.72 -24.85 -29.48
N GLN A 66 11.53 -24.94 -30.08
CA GLN A 66 10.47 -25.78 -29.53
C GLN A 66 10.93 -27.24 -29.58
N LEU A 67 11.27 -27.76 -28.41
CA LEU A 67 11.71 -29.15 -28.21
C LEU A 67 10.46 -29.98 -27.86
N GLY A 68 10.34 -31.17 -28.48
CA GLY A 68 9.28 -32.11 -28.03
C GLY A 68 9.58 -32.60 -26.60
N ASP A 69 8.53 -33.06 -25.90
CA ASP A 69 8.61 -33.43 -24.48
C ASP A 69 9.68 -34.50 -24.17
N GLU A 70 9.83 -35.49 -25.04
CA GLU A 70 10.84 -36.55 -24.89
C GLU A 70 12.27 -35.98 -24.94
N LEU A 71 12.52 -35.05 -25.87
CA LEU A 71 13.83 -34.42 -26.01
C LEU A 71 14.12 -33.47 -24.82
N ASN A 72 13.11 -32.78 -24.33
CA ASN A 72 13.23 -31.94 -23.11
C ASN A 72 13.62 -32.80 -21.89
N GLN A 73 12.99 -33.96 -21.71
CA GLN A 73 13.30 -34.87 -20.62
C GLN A 73 14.74 -35.44 -20.77
N HIS A 74 15.14 -35.82 -22.00
CA HIS A 74 16.49 -36.30 -22.26
C HIS A 74 17.55 -35.23 -21.95
N LEU A 75 17.36 -34.01 -22.42
CA LEU A 75 18.26 -32.87 -22.11
C LEU A 75 18.32 -32.57 -20.62
N ARG A 76 17.18 -32.63 -19.92
CA ARG A 76 17.14 -32.41 -18.46
C ARG A 76 17.98 -33.44 -17.72
N GLN A 77 17.89 -34.73 -18.11
CA GLN A 77 18.72 -35.78 -17.52
C GLN A 77 20.20 -35.59 -17.84
N LEU A 78 20.53 -35.21 -19.09
CA LEU A 78 21.87 -34.94 -19.51
C LEU A 78 22.52 -33.80 -18.73
N TYR A 79 21.77 -32.68 -18.56
CA TYR A 79 22.25 -31.51 -17.81
C TYR A 79 22.38 -31.82 -16.30
N ARG A 80 21.51 -32.63 -15.72
CA ARG A 80 21.66 -33.10 -14.35
C ARG A 80 22.92 -33.94 -14.15
N ARG A 81 23.16 -34.90 -15.02
CA ARG A 81 24.40 -35.71 -14.99
C ARG A 81 25.66 -34.84 -15.20
N THR A 82 25.54 -33.81 -16.06
CA THR A 82 26.65 -32.88 -16.28
C THR A 82 26.91 -32.03 -15.03
N PHE A 83 25.85 -31.56 -14.37
CA PHE A 83 25.96 -30.87 -13.10
C PHE A 83 26.64 -31.74 -12.04
N ASP A 84 26.20 -32.98 -11.84
CA ASP A 84 26.77 -33.91 -10.85
C ASP A 84 28.25 -34.23 -11.13
N LYS A 85 28.65 -34.22 -12.39
CA LYS A 85 30.05 -34.38 -12.79
C LYS A 85 30.90 -33.15 -12.47
N LEU A 86 30.39 -31.95 -12.83
CA LEU A 86 31.06 -30.67 -12.58
C LEU A 86 31.19 -30.37 -11.08
N ASP A 87 30.19 -30.73 -10.31
CA ASP A 87 30.19 -30.60 -8.83
C ASP A 87 31.29 -31.48 -8.23
N ARG A 88 31.38 -32.77 -8.64
CA ARG A 88 32.45 -33.67 -8.19
C ARG A 88 33.86 -33.21 -8.63
N GLU A 89 33.97 -32.52 -9.75
CA GLU A 89 35.22 -31.93 -10.24
C GLU A 89 35.55 -30.58 -9.58
N GLY A 90 34.67 -30.05 -8.71
CA GLY A 90 34.84 -28.75 -8.04
C GLY A 90 34.76 -27.56 -8.99
N LYS A 91 34.15 -27.71 -10.16
CA LYS A 91 33.98 -26.65 -11.17
C LYS A 91 32.72 -25.83 -10.90
N ILE A 92 32.73 -25.07 -9.81
CA ILE A 92 31.57 -24.37 -9.27
C ILE A 92 30.88 -23.47 -10.31
N ASP A 93 31.63 -22.60 -11.01
CA ASP A 93 31.06 -21.65 -11.98
C ASP A 93 30.33 -22.34 -13.12
N GLN A 94 30.87 -23.47 -13.61
CA GLN A 94 30.23 -24.25 -14.66
C GLN A 94 29.00 -25.01 -14.15
N ALA A 95 29.06 -25.54 -12.93
CA ALA A 95 27.94 -26.20 -12.28
C ALA A 95 26.77 -25.22 -12.08
N VAL A 96 27.05 -24.00 -11.59
CA VAL A 96 26.04 -22.92 -11.46
C VAL A 96 25.48 -22.54 -12.82
N PHE A 97 26.31 -22.44 -13.86
CA PHE A 97 25.85 -22.16 -15.22
C PHE A 97 24.84 -23.23 -15.72
N VAL A 98 25.10 -24.50 -15.45
CA VAL A 98 24.16 -25.58 -15.80
C VAL A 98 22.84 -25.45 -15.05
N LEU A 99 22.88 -25.16 -13.75
CA LEU A 99 21.67 -24.98 -12.95
C LEU A 99 20.87 -23.73 -13.37
N ALA A 100 21.54 -22.59 -13.49
CA ALA A 100 20.92 -21.30 -13.71
C ALA A 100 20.44 -21.12 -15.16
N GLU A 101 21.32 -21.38 -16.14
CA GLU A 101 21.06 -21.06 -17.54
C GLU A 101 20.43 -22.21 -18.31
N LEU A 102 20.84 -23.48 -18.04
CA LEU A 102 20.37 -24.61 -18.82
C LEU A 102 19.13 -25.26 -18.20
N LEU A 103 19.14 -25.52 -16.89
CA LEU A 103 18.04 -26.12 -16.18
C LEU A 103 17.00 -25.09 -15.71
N GLN A 104 17.35 -23.81 -15.71
CA GLN A 104 16.56 -22.68 -15.15
C GLN A 104 16.08 -22.94 -13.72
N ALA A 105 16.88 -23.67 -12.95
CA ALA A 105 16.65 -24.02 -11.56
C ALA A 105 17.28 -22.96 -10.64
N HIS A 106 16.78 -21.72 -10.69
CA HIS A 106 17.36 -20.56 -10.02
C HIS A 106 17.51 -20.77 -8.50
N ALA A 107 16.50 -21.33 -7.84
CA ALA A 107 16.56 -21.60 -6.39
C ALA A 107 17.71 -22.59 -6.05
N GLU A 108 17.85 -23.67 -6.83
CA GLU A 108 18.93 -24.65 -6.63
C GLU A 108 20.31 -24.05 -6.89
N ALA A 109 20.41 -23.14 -7.88
CA ALA A 109 21.66 -22.44 -8.19
C ALA A 109 22.09 -21.54 -7.02
N LEU A 110 21.15 -20.84 -6.39
CA LEU A 110 21.43 -20.02 -5.21
C LEU A 110 21.81 -20.87 -4.00
N ASP A 111 21.09 -21.96 -3.73
CA ASP A 111 21.42 -22.89 -2.64
C ASP A 111 22.79 -23.54 -2.83
N TYR A 112 23.15 -23.84 -4.08
CA TYR A 112 24.47 -24.37 -4.43
C TYR A 112 25.57 -23.34 -4.15
N LEU A 113 25.39 -22.10 -4.59
CA LEU A 113 26.34 -21.01 -4.31
C LEU A 113 26.46 -20.73 -2.80
N GLU A 114 25.35 -20.78 -2.06
CA GLU A 114 25.38 -20.62 -0.59
C GLU A 114 26.19 -21.73 0.10
N ARG A 115 26.06 -23.00 -0.34
CA ARG A 115 26.83 -24.13 0.20
C ARG A 115 28.34 -23.98 -0.04
N HIS A 116 28.70 -23.32 -1.14
CA HIS A 116 30.10 -23.03 -1.49
C HIS A 116 30.57 -21.65 -1.01
N GLU A 117 29.80 -20.98 -0.13
CA GLU A 117 30.12 -19.67 0.47
C GLU A 117 30.33 -18.54 -0.56
N ARG A 118 29.78 -18.70 -1.76
CA ARG A 118 29.83 -17.69 -2.83
C ARG A 118 28.70 -16.66 -2.69
N PHE A 119 28.57 -16.05 -1.50
CA PHE A 119 27.43 -15.21 -1.14
C PHE A 119 27.28 -13.96 -2.03
N SER A 120 28.39 -13.31 -2.41
CA SER A 120 28.32 -12.13 -3.29
C SER A 120 27.75 -12.48 -4.65
N GLN A 121 28.17 -13.61 -5.24
CA GLN A 121 27.66 -14.07 -6.52
C GLN A 121 26.18 -14.48 -6.42
N ALA A 122 25.82 -15.16 -5.33
CA ALA A 122 24.42 -15.52 -5.07
C ALA A 122 23.54 -14.27 -4.91
N ALA A 123 24.02 -13.23 -4.23
CA ALA A 123 23.29 -11.97 -4.04
C ALA A 123 23.05 -11.23 -5.37
N GLU A 124 24.05 -11.12 -6.23
CA GLU A 124 23.93 -10.51 -7.55
C GLU A 124 22.94 -11.27 -8.46
N LEU A 125 23.02 -12.61 -8.46
CA LEU A 125 22.09 -13.43 -9.24
C LEU A 125 20.67 -13.36 -8.70
N ALA A 126 20.50 -13.40 -7.36
CA ALA A 126 19.19 -13.25 -6.74
C ALA A 126 18.54 -11.91 -7.08
N LEU A 127 19.32 -10.82 -7.09
CA LEU A 127 18.86 -9.50 -7.49
C LEU A 127 18.47 -9.46 -8.99
N ALA A 128 19.31 -10.03 -9.84
CA ALA A 128 19.07 -10.08 -11.29
C ALA A 128 17.85 -10.92 -11.70
N TRP A 129 17.56 -11.97 -10.96
CA TRP A 129 16.39 -12.83 -11.19
C TRP A 129 15.14 -12.36 -10.44
N ASP A 130 15.16 -11.18 -9.86
CA ASP A 130 14.05 -10.60 -9.09
C ASP A 130 13.49 -11.59 -8.05
N MET A 131 14.38 -12.23 -7.31
CA MET A 131 14.03 -13.18 -6.25
C MET A 131 13.35 -12.43 -5.07
N PRO A 132 12.66 -13.14 -4.15
CA PRO A 132 12.04 -12.50 -3.00
C PRO A 132 13.03 -11.62 -2.24
N ALA A 133 12.61 -10.39 -1.91
CA ALA A 133 13.49 -9.38 -1.31
C ALA A 133 14.17 -9.84 0.00
N ALA A 134 13.47 -10.64 0.82
CA ALA A 134 14.04 -11.21 2.05
C ALA A 134 15.23 -12.14 1.77
N LEU A 135 15.18 -12.92 0.67
CA LEU A 135 16.29 -13.77 0.23
C LEU A 135 17.47 -12.91 -0.23
N ILE A 136 17.21 -11.87 -1.03
CA ILE A 136 18.24 -10.94 -1.52
C ILE A 136 18.94 -10.28 -0.33
N VAL A 137 18.17 -9.72 0.62
CA VAL A 137 18.70 -9.10 1.84
C VAL A 137 19.56 -10.07 2.63
N ARG A 138 19.08 -11.30 2.84
CA ARG A 138 19.82 -12.36 3.53
C ARG A 138 21.15 -12.64 2.86
N LEU A 139 21.17 -12.82 1.54
CA LEU A 139 22.40 -13.10 0.78
C LEU A 139 23.38 -11.93 0.82
N MET A 140 22.91 -10.69 0.69
CA MET A 140 23.74 -9.49 0.81
C MET A 140 24.36 -9.37 2.21
N CYS A 141 23.60 -9.65 3.28
CA CYS A 141 24.14 -9.67 4.65
C CYS A 141 25.23 -10.74 4.79
N LYS A 142 25.04 -11.94 4.26
CA LYS A 142 26.04 -13.01 4.24
C LYS A 142 27.30 -12.63 3.45
N ALA A 143 27.12 -11.85 2.38
CA ALA A 143 28.22 -11.31 1.57
C ALA A 143 28.96 -10.14 2.24
N GLY A 144 28.47 -9.63 3.38
CA GLY A 144 29.02 -8.45 4.05
C GLY A 144 28.62 -7.11 3.44
N ASP A 145 27.73 -7.11 2.44
CA ASP A 145 27.23 -5.89 1.79
C ASP A 145 25.98 -5.35 2.51
N LEU A 146 26.16 -4.92 3.75
CA LEU A 146 25.08 -4.40 4.59
C LEU A 146 24.43 -3.14 4.01
N PRO A 147 25.16 -2.15 3.43
CA PRO A 147 24.53 -0.95 2.88
C PRO A 147 23.49 -1.27 1.79
N ARG A 148 23.80 -2.18 0.86
CA ARG A 148 22.84 -2.60 -0.17
C ARG A 148 21.71 -3.45 0.41
N ALA A 149 22.01 -4.30 1.38
CA ALA A 149 20.98 -5.07 2.09
C ALA A 149 19.94 -4.15 2.76
N LEU A 150 20.39 -3.09 3.46
CA LEU A 150 19.52 -2.10 4.08
C LEU A 150 18.70 -1.31 3.05
N ALA A 151 19.31 -0.94 1.91
CA ALA A 151 18.59 -0.24 0.84
C ALA A 151 17.47 -1.09 0.23
N VAL A 152 17.73 -2.37 -0.04
CA VAL A 152 16.71 -3.32 -0.55
C VAL A 152 15.65 -3.59 0.52
N ALA A 153 16.04 -3.82 1.79
CA ALA A 153 15.10 -4.08 2.87
C ALA A 153 14.17 -2.89 3.12
N ARG A 154 14.67 -1.66 3.01
CA ARG A 154 13.90 -0.41 3.14
C ARG A 154 12.95 -0.21 1.96
N ARG A 155 13.42 -0.41 0.73
CA ARG A 155 12.63 -0.28 -0.49
C ARG A 155 11.44 -1.24 -0.55
N ASP A 156 11.68 -2.51 -0.18
CA ASP A 156 10.74 -3.61 -0.38
C ASP A 156 10.08 -4.06 0.95
N HIS A 157 10.28 -3.32 2.05
CA HIS A 157 9.79 -3.65 3.41
C HIS A 157 10.15 -5.07 3.87
N ALA A 158 11.35 -5.56 3.51
CA ALA A 158 11.75 -6.95 3.67
C ALA A 158 12.34 -7.29 5.05
N PHE A 159 12.47 -6.32 5.97
CA PHE A 159 13.11 -6.49 7.28
C PHE A 159 12.51 -7.64 8.10
N ALA A 160 11.18 -7.64 8.26
CA ALA A 160 10.48 -8.61 9.10
C ALA A 160 10.70 -10.07 8.66
N HIS A 161 10.88 -10.29 7.35
CA HIS A 161 11.10 -11.62 6.78
C HIS A 161 12.58 -12.01 6.68
N ALA A 162 13.50 -11.05 6.60
CA ALA A 162 14.93 -11.30 6.49
C ALA A 162 15.59 -11.57 7.85
N ILE A 163 15.20 -10.82 8.88
CA ILE A 163 15.81 -10.90 10.22
C ILE A 163 15.79 -12.31 10.80
N PRO A 164 14.67 -13.05 10.86
CA PRO A 164 14.63 -14.40 11.44
C PRO A 164 15.57 -15.40 10.75
N GLN A 165 15.85 -15.20 9.44
CA GLN A 165 16.72 -16.06 8.67
C GLN A 165 18.22 -15.84 8.97
N LEU A 166 18.55 -14.74 9.67
CA LEU A 166 19.93 -14.36 10.00
C LEU A 166 20.26 -14.57 11.49
N GLU A 167 19.27 -14.54 12.38
CA GLU A 167 19.47 -14.51 13.84
C GLU A 167 20.40 -15.61 14.37
N SER A 168 20.32 -16.83 13.83
CA SER A 168 21.07 -17.98 14.36
C SER A 168 22.56 -17.97 13.98
N ARG A 169 22.91 -17.50 12.77
CA ARG A 169 24.28 -17.58 12.22
C ARG A 169 24.94 -16.23 11.98
N TRP A 170 24.15 -15.17 11.81
CA TRP A 170 24.61 -13.79 11.56
C TRP A 170 23.90 -12.82 12.51
N PRO A 171 24.05 -13.00 13.83
CA PRO A 171 23.31 -12.22 14.83
C PRO A 171 23.61 -10.72 14.75
N GLU A 172 24.84 -10.35 14.36
CA GLU A 172 25.21 -8.94 14.22
C GLU A 172 24.51 -8.27 13.05
N ALA A 173 24.42 -8.93 11.89
CA ALA A 173 23.67 -8.43 10.74
C ALA A 173 22.16 -8.37 11.06
N ALA A 174 21.62 -9.36 11.74
CA ALA A 174 20.24 -9.37 12.20
C ALA A 174 19.95 -8.21 13.16
N ARG A 175 20.88 -7.89 14.09
CA ARG A 175 20.78 -6.74 15.00
C ARG A 175 20.73 -5.41 14.24
N GLN A 176 21.63 -5.21 13.31
CA GLN A 176 21.70 -3.98 12.52
C GLN A 176 20.45 -3.80 11.63
N LEU A 177 19.98 -4.87 10.98
CA LEU A 177 18.72 -4.86 10.25
C LEU A 177 17.53 -4.50 11.16
N ARG A 178 17.50 -5.01 12.38
CA ARG A 178 16.44 -4.76 13.35
C ARG A 178 16.43 -3.30 13.82
N GLU A 179 17.60 -2.72 14.05
CA GLU A 179 17.75 -1.31 14.42
C GLU A 179 17.29 -0.38 13.30
N GLU A 180 17.68 -0.64 12.06
CA GLU A 180 17.24 0.14 10.90
C GLU A 180 15.74 -0.06 10.62
N TRP A 181 15.22 -1.28 10.80
CA TRP A 181 13.78 -1.53 10.69
C TRP A 181 12.97 -0.69 11.67
N ALA A 182 13.35 -0.72 12.93
CA ALA A 182 12.69 0.06 13.97
C ALA A 182 12.77 1.58 13.68
N GLN A 183 13.92 2.06 13.21
CA GLN A 183 14.08 3.45 12.80
C GLN A 183 13.18 3.80 11.61
N SER A 184 13.09 2.94 10.60
CA SER A 184 12.20 3.11 9.46
C SER A 184 10.72 3.16 9.87
N LEU A 185 10.32 2.33 10.85
CA LEU A 185 8.97 2.35 11.41
C LEU A 185 8.66 3.67 12.15
N VAL A 186 9.63 4.21 12.89
CA VAL A 186 9.50 5.54 13.52
C VAL A 186 9.32 6.63 12.48
N GLU A 187 10.10 6.59 11.40
CA GLU A 187 9.98 7.54 10.29
C GLU A 187 8.60 7.47 9.61
N GLN A 188 7.98 6.30 9.60
CA GLN A 188 6.60 6.09 9.14
C GLN A 188 5.55 6.55 10.15
N GLY A 189 5.91 6.92 11.38
CA GLY A 189 4.99 7.21 12.48
C GLY A 189 4.36 5.95 13.10
N ARG A 190 4.95 4.76 12.89
CA ARG A 190 4.49 3.46 13.41
C ARG A 190 5.24 3.09 14.70
N TRP A 191 5.12 3.94 15.70
CA TRP A 191 5.94 3.83 16.94
C TRP A 191 5.70 2.56 17.74
N LEU A 192 4.47 2.05 17.77
CA LEU A 192 4.14 0.81 18.48
C LEU A 192 4.87 -0.38 17.86
N GLU A 193 4.86 -0.46 16.54
CA GLU A 193 5.56 -1.50 15.81
C GLU A 193 7.08 -1.34 15.91
N ALA A 194 7.57 -0.09 15.90
CA ALA A 194 8.98 0.19 16.14
C ALA A 194 9.45 -0.31 17.51
N ALA A 195 8.66 -0.05 18.54
CA ALA A 195 8.94 -0.54 19.89
C ALA A 195 8.96 -2.08 19.95
N GLN A 196 8.03 -2.76 19.30
CA GLN A 196 8.00 -4.22 19.18
C GLN A 196 9.22 -4.75 18.41
N ALA A 197 9.55 -4.13 17.28
CA ALA A 197 10.65 -4.57 16.43
C ALA A 197 12.00 -4.56 17.16
N ILE A 198 12.25 -3.53 17.98
CA ILE A 198 13.53 -3.37 18.69
C ILE A 198 13.56 -4.05 20.06
N TRP A 199 12.41 -4.41 20.64
CA TRP A 199 12.28 -4.95 21.99
C TRP A 199 13.16 -6.18 22.30
N PRO A 200 13.41 -7.12 21.35
CA PRO A 200 14.30 -8.25 21.58
C PRO A 200 15.73 -7.85 21.92
N LEU A 201 16.17 -6.66 21.52
CA LEU A 201 17.50 -6.13 21.84
C LEU A 201 17.48 -5.50 23.25
N ALA A 202 18.03 -6.21 24.24
CA ALA A 202 18.02 -5.75 25.64
C ALA A 202 18.62 -4.33 25.81
N SER A 203 19.67 -4.01 25.05
CA SER A 203 20.33 -2.69 25.06
C SER A 203 19.46 -1.54 24.49
N GLN A 204 18.39 -1.85 23.79
CA GLN A 204 17.53 -0.88 23.11
C GLN A 204 16.14 -0.72 23.78
N ARG A 205 15.88 -1.42 24.88
CA ARG A 205 14.55 -1.39 25.54
C ARG A 205 14.18 -0.01 26.07
N GLU A 206 15.14 0.77 26.50
CA GLU A 206 14.90 2.16 26.91
C GLU A 206 14.38 3.02 25.73
N ARG A 207 14.98 2.86 24.56
CA ARG A 207 14.53 3.54 23.33
C ARG A 207 13.12 3.10 22.92
N ALA A 208 12.81 1.80 23.04
CA ALA A 208 11.45 1.30 22.82
C ALA A 208 10.44 1.91 23.81
N ALA A 209 10.80 2.06 25.08
CA ALA A 209 9.96 2.70 26.09
C ALA A 209 9.71 4.20 25.78
N GLN A 210 10.71 4.91 25.24
CA GLN A 210 10.55 6.31 24.78
C GLN A 210 9.57 6.40 23.62
N TRP A 211 9.61 5.48 22.67
CA TRP A 211 8.64 5.46 21.56
C TRP A 211 7.22 5.14 22.01
N LEU A 212 7.04 4.27 22.99
CA LEU A 212 5.75 4.04 23.62
C LEU A 212 5.22 5.33 24.30
N ALA A 213 6.08 6.05 25.02
CA ALA A 213 5.69 7.32 25.62
C ALA A 213 5.25 8.36 24.58
N GLN A 214 5.95 8.46 23.45
CA GLN A 214 5.56 9.35 22.34
C GLN A 214 4.19 8.96 21.76
N ALA A 215 3.92 7.66 21.55
CA ALA A 215 2.62 7.19 21.11
C ALA A 215 1.49 7.53 22.12
N GLU A 216 1.78 7.44 23.41
CA GLU A 216 0.86 7.82 24.47
C GLU A 216 0.57 9.33 24.50
N GLU A 217 1.57 10.17 24.26
CA GLU A 217 1.42 11.63 24.17
C GLU A 217 0.62 12.07 22.94
N ALA A 218 0.66 11.32 21.87
CA ALA A 218 -0.10 11.61 20.64
C ALA A 218 -1.62 11.62 20.86
N GLY A 219 -2.11 10.92 21.89
CA GLY A 219 -3.53 10.86 22.22
C GLY A 219 -4.35 9.93 21.33
N GLY A 220 -5.65 9.88 21.58
CA GLY A 220 -6.62 9.13 20.79
C GLY A 220 -6.34 7.62 20.75
N ASN A 221 -6.72 6.98 19.65
CA ASN A 221 -6.57 5.53 19.47
C ASN A 221 -5.14 5.04 19.63
N LEU A 222 -4.17 5.78 19.09
CA LEU A 222 -2.76 5.43 19.20
C LEU A 222 -2.29 5.32 20.65
N ALA A 223 -2.73 6.25 21.48
CA ALA A 223 -2.42 6.22 22.90
C ALA A 223 -3.16 5.09 23.66
N ALA A 224 -4.37 4.76 23.25
CA ALA A 224 -5.13 3.63 23.79
C ALA A 224 -4.44 2.29 23.46
N GLU A 225 -3.99 2.11 22.22
CA GLU A 225 -3.21 0.97 21.77
C GLU A 225 -1.85 0.89 22.49
N ALA A 226 -1.20 2.04 22.72
CA ALA A 226 0.06 2.13 23.44
C ALA A 226 -0.06 1.61 24.90
N LEU A 227 -1.21 1.82 25.58
CA LEU A 227 -1.46 1.25 26.90
C LEU A 227 -1.46 -0.28 26.87
N VAL A 228 -2.05 -0.90 25.84
CA VAL A 228 -2.00 -2.36 25.67
C VAL A 228 -0.58 -2.83 25.45
N GLN A 229 0.16 -2.16 24.59
CA GLN A 229 1.56 -2.49 24.30
C GLN A 229 2.43 -2.35 25.57
N ARG A 230 2.20 -1.31 26.35
CA ARG A 230 2.85 -1.13 27.66
C ARG A 230 2.51 -2.26 28.61
N ALA A 231 1.24 -2.66 28.69
CA ALA A 231 0.82 -3.79 29.51
C ALA A 231 1.51 -5.11 29.11
N LEU A 232 1.89 -5.26 27.85
CA LEU A 232 2.59 -6.42 27.32
C LEU A 232 4.11 -6.37 27.57
N LEU A 233 4.74 -5.23 27.28
CA LEU A 233 6.20 -5.08 27.30
C LEU A 233 6.76 -4.57 28.63
N LEU A 234 6.02 -3.71 29.32
CA LEU A 234 6.41 -3.00 30.56
C LEU A 234 5.29 -3.07 31.62
N PRO A 235 4.82 -4.29 32.00
CA PRO A 235 3.61 -4.45 32.82
C PRO A 235 3.69 -3.69 34.15
N ASP A 236 4.84 -3.62 34.80
CA ASP A 236 5.04 -2.96 36.10
C ASP A 236 4.88 -1.43 36.02
N THR A 237 4.92 -0.85 34.82
CA THR A 237 4.76 0.60 34.63
C THR A 237 3.32 1.02 34.36
N LEU A 238 2.40 0.08 34.10
CA LEU A 238 1.01 0.37 33.70
C LEU A 238 0.26 1.17 34.80
N ILE A 239 0.56 0.92 36.06
CA ILE A 239 -0.07 1.62 37.19
C ILE A 239 0.12 3.15 37.12
N ARG A 240 1.22 3.62 36.53
CA ARG A 240 1.47 5.06 36.36
C ARG A 240 0.47 5.74 35.39
N HIS A 241 -0.25 4.94 34.62
CA HIS A 241 -1.23 5.39 33.63
C HIS A 241 -2.68 5.16 34.08
N GLU A 242 -2.90 4.84 35.37
CA GLU A 242 -4.22 4.56 35.93
C GLU A 242 -5.23 5.68 35.63
N SER A 243 -4.87 6.93 35.89
CA SER A 243 -5.76 8.09 35.64
C SER A 243 -6.22 8.17 34.19
N ARG A 244 -5.34 7.83 33.25
CA ARG A 244 -5.67 7.80 31.83
C ARG A 244 -6.55 6.60 31.46
N ILE A 245 -6.27 5.42 32.02
CA ILE A 245 -7.09 4.22 31.84
C ILE A 245 -8.52 4.49 32.32
N LEU A 246 -8.67 5.11 33.49
CA LEU A 246 -9.97 5.50 34.04
C LEU A 246 -10.66 6.55 33.17
N ALA A 247 -9.94 7.54 32.65
CA ALA A 247 -10.50 8.56 31.75
C ALA A 247 -11.02 7.94 30.42
N ILE A 248 -10.32 6.95 29.86
CA ILE A 248 -10.78 6.22 28.67
C ILE A 248 -11.98 5.33 29.01
N ARG A 249 -11.93 4.66 30.15
CA ARG A 249 -13.00 3.77 30.62
C ARG A 249 -14.32 4.52 30.81
N ASP A 250 -14.29 5.60 31.59
CA ASP A 250 -15.47 6.28 32.09
C ASP A 250 -15.91 7.47 31.20
N GLY A 251 -15.10 7.88 30.23
CA GLY A 251 -15.39 9.03 29.38
C GLY A 251 -16.51 8.75 28.37
N GLU A 252 -17.50 9.66 28.29
CA GLU A 252 -18.69 9.54 27.43
C GLU A 252 -18.36 9.44 25.93
N ASN A 253 -17.27 10.09 25.46
CA ASN A 253 -16.90 10.14 24.05
C ASN A 253 -15.65 9.30 23.73
N GLN A 254 -15.38 8.26 24.51
CA GLN A 254 -14.16 7.44 24.41
C GLN A 254 -14.41 6.02 23.82
N ALA A 255 -15.55 5.80 23.18
CA ALA A 255 -15.89 4.50 22.59
C ALA A 255 -14.86 4.05 21.53
N ALA A 256 -14.28 4.99 20.77
CA ALA A 256 -13.26 4.70 19.77
C ALA A 256 -11.95 4.22 20.42
N GLU A 257 -11.49 4.86 21.49
CA GLU A 257 -10.31 4.49 22.26
C GLU A 257 -10.51 3.15 22.99
N ARG A 258 -11.69 2.92 23.56
CA ARG A 258 -12.06 1.60 24.14
C ARG A 258 -12.04 0.50 23.09
N ALA A 259 -12.56 0.77 21.89
CA ALA A 259 -12.48 -0.17 20.76
C ALA A 259 -11.03 -0.43 20.31
N ALA A 260 -10.17 0.61 20.29
CA ALA A 260 -8.75 0.46 19.99
C ALA A 260 -8.03 -0.46 21.00
N ILE A 261 -8.31 -0.31 22.30
CA ILE A 261 -7.83 -1.23 23.35
C ILE A 261 -8.31 -2.66 23.06
N ALA A 262 -9.60 -2.85 22.73
CA ALA A 262 -10.13 -4.18 22.42
C ALA A 262 -9.43 -4.83 21.24
N HIS A 263 -9.26 -4.10 20.13
CA HIS A 263 -8.58 -4.59 18.93
C HIS A 263 -7.10 -4.90 19.19
N ALA A 264 -6.40 -4.06 19.95
CA ALA A 264 -5.01 -4.30 20.32
C ALA A 264 -4.86 -5.56 21.21
N LEU A 265 -5.76 -5.78 22.16
CA LEU A 265 -5.79 -7.01 22.98
C LEU A 265 -6.09 -8.25 22.13
N LEU A 266 -7.01 -8.14 21.16
CA LEU A 266 -7.33 -9.26 20.26
C LEU A 266 -6.18 -9.60 19.30
N ALA A 267 -5.41 -8.60 18.89
CA ALA A 267 -4.25 -8.78 18.02
C ALA A 267 -3.03 -9.33 18.77
N ALA A 268 -2.96 -9.20 20.09
CA ALA A 268 -1.86 -9.68 20.91
C ALA A 268 -1.84 -11.22 20.98
N GLY A 269 -0.71 -11.84 20.63
CA GLY A 269 -0.57 -13.30 20.69
C GLY A 269 -0.39 -13.87 22.10
N GLN A 270 0.03 -13.04 23.05
CA GLN A 270 0.27 -13.41 24.46
C GLN A 270 -0.26 -12.31 25.38
N HIS A 271 -0.67 -12.70 26.60
CA HIS A 271 -1.25 -11.79 27.57
C HIS A 271 -0.54 -11.88 28.92
N THR A 272 -0.12 -10.71 29.43
CA THR A 272 0.41 -10.54 30.77
C THR A 272 -0.70 -10.38 31.80
N PRO A 273 -0.43 -10.51 33.11
CA PRO A 273 -1.42 -10.15 34.14
C PRO A 273 -1.93 -8.71 33.99
N ALA A 274 -1.07 -7.77 33.61
CA ALA A 274 -1.44 -6.35 33.40
C ALA A 274 -2.41 -6.18 32.22
N SER A 275 -2.20 -6.86 31.09
CA SER A 275 -3.15 -6.80 29.95
C SER A 275 -4.49 -7.45 30.27
N ARG A 276 -4.52 -8.50 31.09
CA ARG A 276 -5.77 -9.11 31.59
C ARG A 276 -6.54 -8.17 32.50
N LEU A 277 -5.85 -7.44 33.39
CA LEU A 277 -6.47 -6.42 34.22
C LEU A 277 -7.07 -5.29 33.38
N LEU A 278 -6.38 -4.88 32.33
CA LEU A 278 -6.90 -3.87 31.40
C LEU A 278 -8.18 -4.38 30.69
N ALA A 279 -8.21 -5.65 30.25
CA ALA A 279 -9.39 -6.26 29.68
C ALA A 279 -10.57 -6.29 30.66
N ARG A 280 -10.34 -6.67 31.94
CA ARG A 280 -11.37 -6.65 32.99
C ARG A 280 -11.92 -5.24 33.21
N ALA A 281 -11.04 -4.24 33.29
CA ALA A 281 -11.45 -2.87 33.53
C ALA A 281 -12.37 -2.30 32.41
N MET A 282 -12.17 -2.72 31.16
CA MET A 282 -12.87 -2.22 29.99
C MET A 282 -14.13 -3.01 29.61
N PHE A 283 -14.27 -4.28 30.04
CA PHE A 283 -15.24 -5.20 29.46
C PHE A 283 -16.69 -4.70 29.54
N ASN A 284 -17.13 -4.21 30.69
CA ASN A 284 -18.49 -3.70 30.86
C ASN A 284 -18.78 -2.48 29.97
N HIS A 285 -17.77 -1.63 29.74
CA HIS A 285 -17.93 -0.46 28.88
C HIS A 285 -18.02 -0.84 27.40
N TRP A 286 -17.35 -1.91 26.95
CA TRP A 286 -17.56 -2.44 25.60
C TRP A 286 -18.97 -2.97 25.39
N LEU A 287 -19.62 -3.52 26.42
CA LEU A 287 -21.04 -3.93 26.34
C LEU A 287 -21.95 -2.70 26.27
N VAL A 288 -21.70 -1.68 27.10
CA VAL A 288 -22.45 -0.41 27.09
C VAL A 288 -22.31 0.30 25.74
N ASP A 289 -21.10 0.33 25.17
CA ASP A 289 -20.87 0.89 23.82
C ASP A 289 -21.71 0.18 22.76
N GLN A 290 -21.87 -1.17 22.85
CA GLN A 290 -22.74 -1.93 21.93
C GLN A 290 -24.20 -1.52 22.08
N ASP A 291 -24.71 -1.38 23.32
CA ASP A 291 -26.08 -0.99 23.60
C ASP A 291 -26.35 0.44 23.14
N ASN A 292 -25.39 1.34 23.28
CA ASN A 292 -25.45 2.74 22.81
C ASN A 292 -25.26 2.89 21.30
N ARG A 293 -25.09 1.79 20.53
CA ARG A 293 -24.86 1.77 19.08
C ARG A 293 -23.50 2.33 18.64
N GLU A 294 -22.58 2.54 19.55
CA GLU A 294 -21.21 3.01 19.29
C GLU A 294 -20.22 1.84 19.10
N GLY A 295 -20.53 0.69 19.72
CA GLY A 295 -19.68 -0.51 19.64
C GLY A 295 -19.81 -1.28 18.32
N ARG A 296 -18.70 -1.85 17.87
CA ARG A 296 -18.60 -2.63 16.62
C ARG A 296 -17.98 -4.01 16.82
N LEU A 297 -17.77 -4.43 18.05
CA LEU A 297 -17.21 -5.73 18.36
C LEU A 297 -18.20 -6.83 18.06
N SER A 298 -17.80 -7.83 17.28
CA SER A 298 -18.60 -9.02 17.04
C SER A 298 -18.73 -9.85 18.32
N ARG A 299 -19.77 -10.67 18.42
CA ARG A 299 -19.95 -11.59 19.56
C ARG A 299 -18.71 -12.46 19.80
N ARG A 300 -18.06 -12.92 18.72
CA ARG A 300 -16.84 -13.72 18.82
C ARG A 300 -15.69 -12.93 19.44
N GLN A 301 -15.54 -11.66 19.05
CA GLN A 301 -14.50 -10.78 19.62
C GLN A 301 -14.78 -10.51 21.10
N LEU A 302 -16.03 -10.18 21.48
CA LEU A 302 -16.41 -10.02 22.89
C LEU A 302 -16.15 -11.29 23.70
N GLN A 303 -16.49 -12.47 23.17
CA GLN A 303 -16.20 -13.74 23.83
C GLN A 303 -14.70 -13.96 24.01
N THR A 304 -13.89 -13.62 23.00
CA THR A 304 -12.42 -13.71 23.11
C THR A 304 -11.88 -12.76 24.17
N LEU A 305 -12.35 -11.51 24.21
CA LEU A 305 -11.95 -10.53 25.24
C LEU A 305 -12.36 -10.96 26.66
N LEU A 306 -13.54 -11.57 26.81
CA LEU A 306 -13.99 -12.17 28.05
C LEU A 306 -13.04 -13.28 28.50
N ASN A 307 -12.64 -14.16 27.58
CA ASN A 307 -11.67 -15.21 27.86
C ASN A 307 -10.28 -14.64 28.23
N ILE A 308 -9.85 -13.56 27.56
CA ILE A 308 -8.60 -12.84 27.89
C ILE A 308 -8.68 -12.30 29.33
N SER A 309 -9.81 -11.76 29.76
CA SER A 309 -9.98 -11.21 31.11
C SER A 309 -9.74 -12.25 32.23
N GLN A 310 -10.03 -13.52 31.95
CA GLN A 310 -9.96 -14.62 32.94
C GLN A 310 -10.76 -14.32 34.22
N ASP A 311 -11.86 -13.60 34.10
CA ASP A 311 -12.74 -13.22 35.21
C ASP A 311 -13.96 -14.15 35.28
N GLY A 312 -13.94 -15.10 36.22
CA GLY A 312 -15.01 -16.07 36.40
C GLY A 312 -16.30 -15.45 36.94
N LEU A 313 -16.23 -14.37 37.72
CA LEU A 313 -17.41 -13.67 38.22
C LEU A 313 -18.09 -12.91 37.08
N LEU A 314 -17.31 -12.19 36.29
CA LEU A 314 -17.80 -11.50 35.11
C LEU A 314 -18.46 -12.47 34.13
N GLN A 315 -17.88 -13.67 33.94
CA GLN A 315 -18.48 -14.71 33.08
C GLN A 315 -19.81 -15.23 33.62
N ALA A 316 -19.96 -15.34 34.93
CA ALA A 316 -21.18 -15.82 35.57
C ALA A 316 -22.32 -14.78 35.53
N ASP A 317 -21.98 -13.50 35.56
CA ASP A 317 -22.95 -12.40 35.59
C ASP A 317 -23.49 -12.02 34.20
N LEU A 318 -22.87 -12.53 33.13
CA LEU A 318 -23.23 -12.16 31.76
C LEU A 318 -24.44 -12.95 31.24
N PRO A 319 -25.28 -12.33 30.39
CA PRO A 319 -26.37 -13.04 29.74
C PRO A 319 -25.82 -14.16 28.84
N GLY A 320 -26.54 -15.26 28.72
CA GLY A 320 -26.12 -16.43 27.92
C GLY A 320 -25.82 -16.13 26.44
N LYS A 321 -26.15 -14.94 25.95
CA LYS A 321 -25.86 -14.50 24.58
C LYS A 321 -25.41 -13.04 24.58
N LEU A 322 -24.14 -12.83 24.27
CA LEU A 322 -23.54 -11.50 24.13
C LEU A 322 -24.19 -10.68 22.99
N PRO A 323 -24.24 -9.35 23.09
CA PRO A 323 -24.79 -8.49 22.05
C PRO A 323 -24.02 -8.59 20.73
N ALA A 324 -24.69 -8.30 19.64
CA ALA A 324 -24.08 -8.19 18.31
C ALA A 324 -24.11 -6.73 17.88
N PRO A 325 -23.17 -6.30 17.03
CA PRO A 325 -23.24 -4.98 16.42
C PRO A 325 -24.52 -4.87 15.59
N LEU A 326 -25.09 -3.68 15.57
CA LEU A 326 -26.26 -3.42 14.73
C LEU A 326 -25.88 -3.48 13.25
N PRO A 327 -26.80 -3.96 12.40
CA PRO A 327 -26.58 -3.96 10.97
C PRO A 327 -26.41 -2.51 10.46
N ASN A 328 -25.61 -2.36 9.42
CA ASN A 328 -25.41 -1.07 8.76
C ASN A 328 -26.77 -0.55 8.21
N PRO A 329 -27.25 0.64 8.66
CA PRO A 329 -28.55 1.16 8.24
C PRO A 329 -28.67 1.38 6.73
N LEU A 330 -27.58 1.65 6.01
CA LEU A 330 -27.59 1.83 4.56
C LEU A 330 -27.88 0.52 3.77
N GLN A 331 -27.70 -0.65 4.38
CA GLN A 331 -27.94 -1.92 3.69
C GLN A 331 -29.42 -2.12 3.31
N ASN A 332 -30.33 -1.50 4.06
CA ASN A 332 -31.77 -1.69 3.88
C ASN A 332 -32.53 -0.40 3.50
N GLN A 333 -31.80 0.67 3.16
CA GLN A 333 -32.41 1.94 2.80
C GLN A 333 -33.01 1.86 1.38
N LYS A 334 -34.31 2.22 1.24
CA LYS A 334 -35.05 2.19 -0.03
C LYS A 334 -35.20 3.58 -0.67
N GLU A 335 -35.03 4.63 0.11
CA GLU A 335 -35.20 6.02 -0.33
C GLU A 335 -33.90 6.80 -0.13
N VAL A 336 -33.67 7.78 -0.98
CA VAL A 336 -32.48 8.66 -0.92
C VAL A 336 -32.57 9.54 0.33
N GLY A 337 -31.58 9.42 1.19
CA GLY A 337 -31.44 10.31 2.37
C GLY A 337 -30.90 11.67 1.94
N TRP A 338 -31.72 12.73 1.95
CA TRP A 338 -31.26 14.09 1.70
C TRP A 338 -30.83 14.78 3.00
N LEU A 339 -29.58 15.26 3.01
CA LEU A 339 -29.00 16.02 4.12
C LEU A 339 -28.50 17.39 3.63
N ARG A 340 -28.37 18.34 4.55
CA ARG A 340 -27.82 19.67 4.24
C ARG A 340 -26.43 19.81 4.81
N ALA A 341 -25.47 20.16 3.96
CA ALA A 341 -24.13 20.54 4.41
C ALA A 341 -24.19 21.83 5.28
N PRO A 342 -23.17 22.13 6.10
CA PRO A 342 -23.15 23.33 6.94
C PRO A 342 -23.43 24.59 6.11
N ALA A 343 -24.35 25.44 6.61
CA ALA A 343 -24.73 26.67 5.91
C ALA A 343 -23.66 27.76 6.06
N LEU A 344 -23.08 27.86 7.27
CA LEU A 344 -22.08 28.88 7.57
C LEU A 344 -20.73 28.59 6.92
N ALA A 345 -20.10 29.61 6.37
CA ALA A 345 -18.75 29.58 5.92
C ALA A 345 -17.77 29.68 7.10
N GLY A 346 -16.60 29.06 6.96
CA GLY A 346 -15.52 29.14 7.92
C GLY A 346 -14.23 29.70 7.31
N LEU A 347 -13.08 29.28 7.84
CA LEU A 347 -11.79 29.59 7.28
C LEU A 347 -11.63 28.93 5.89
N ALA A 348 -11.07 29.69 4.97
CA ALA A 348 -10.76 29.15 3.64
C ALA A 348 -9.74 28.00 3.73
N ILE A 349 -10.09 26.86 3.13
CA ILE A 349 -9.21 25.70 3.03
C ILE A 349 -8.96 25.34 1.57
N MET A 350 -7.75 24.87 1.29
CA MET A 350 -7.36 24.42 -0.06
C MET A 350 -7.52 22.91 -0.19
N ASP A 351 -7.25 22.17 0.88
CA ASP A 351 -7.31 20.72 0.94
C ASP A 351 -7.61 20.24 2.37
N ALA A 352 -8.07 18.98 2.49
CA ALA A 352 -8.33 18.34 3.77
C ALA A 352 -7.98 16.85 3.72
N ALA A 353 -7.56 16.31 4.87
CA ALA A 353 -7.32 14.89 5.09
C ALA A 353 -7.92 14.46 6.44
N LEU A 354 -8.54 13.28 6.48
CA LEU A 354 -9.15 12.71 7.66
C LEU A 354 -8.08 12.07 8.55
N LEU A 355 -8.05 12.49 9.82
CA LEU A 355 -7.21 11.89 10.85
C LEU A 355 -8.06 10.99 11.78
N ALA A 356 -7.40 10.26 12.67
CA ALA A 356 -8.08 9.46 13.66
C ALA A 356 -9.00 10.31 14.57
N ASN A 357 -10.09 9.69 15.08
CA ASN A 357 -11.05 10.28 16.02
C ASN A 357 -11.78 11.51 15.47
N GLY A 358 -12.06 11.55 14.17
CA GLY A 358 -12.81 12.64 13.54
C GLY A 358 -12.04 13.97 13.46
N ARG A 359 -10.75 14.00 13.81
CA ARG A 359 -9.87 15.14 13.56
C ARG A 359 -9.54 15.25 12.06
N LEU A 360 -9.17 16.44 11.65
CA LEU A 360 -8.79 16.72 10.26
C LEU A 360 -7.43 17.43 10.20
N LEU A 361 -6.68 17.18 9.16
CA LEU A 361 -5.56 18.03 8.75
C LEU A 361 -6.02 18.83 7.55
N VAL A 362 -5.95 20.14 7.62
CA VAL A 362 -6.39 21.04 6.55
C VAL A 362 -5.23 21.88 6.01
N ALA A 363 -5.22 22.12 4.71
CA ALA A 363 -4.31 23.05 4.05
C ALA A 363 -4.95 24.43 3.99
N LEU A 364 -4.22 25.47 4.42
CA LEU A 364 -4.68 26.84 4.50
C LEU A 364 -3.95 27.78 3.50
N GLY A 365 -3.36 27.22 2.44
CA GLY A 365 -2.56 27.96 1.48
C GLY A 365 -1.29 28.53 2.12
N GLU A 366 -1.04 29.81 1.92
CA GLU A 366 0.09 30.53 2.52
C GLU A 366 0.06 30.58 4.05
N ALA A 367 -1.14 30.44 4.66
CA ALA A 367 -1.29 30.42 6.12
C ALA A 367 -0.84 29.11 6.77
N GLY A 368 -0.38 28.13 5.96
CA GLY A 368 0.17 26.87 6.43
C GLY A 368 -0.83 25.71 6.41
N ALA A 369 -0.67 24.78 7.34
CA ALA A 369 -1.58 23.67 7.57
C ALA A 369 -2.05 23.66 9.03
N ALA A 370 -3.18 23.02 9.32
CA ALA A 370 -3.70 22.98 10.68
C ALA A 370 -4.39 21.64 11.02
N ILE A 371 -4.20 21.19 12.25
CA ILE A 371 -5.01 20.12 12.83
C ILE A 371 -6.28 20.75 13.40
N VAL A 372 -7.43 20.21 12.97
CA VAL A 372 -8.76 20.65 13.38
C VAL A 372 -9.41 19.57 14.23
N ASP A 373 -10.03 19.94 15.32
CA ASP A 373 -10.76 19.03 16.20
C ASP A 373 -12.12 18.62 15.59
N PRO A 374 -12.84 17.61 16.13
CA PRO A 374 -14.15 17.19 15.61
C PRO A 374 -15.25 18.27 15.68
N ARG A 375 -15.00 19.40 16.37
CA ARG A 375 -15.92 20.55 16.46
C ARG A 375 -15.59 21.65 15.46
N GLY A 376 -14.57 21.47 14.63
CA GLY A 376 -14.14 22.45 13.62
C GLY A 376 -13.15 23.49 14.13
N LYS A 377 -12.68 23.42 15.38
CA LYS A 377 -11.70 24.36 15.94
C LYS A 377 -10.28 23.93 15.63
N ILE A 378 -9.41 24.90 15.31
CA ILE A 378 -7.99 24.65 15.13
C ILE A 378 -7.35 24.28 16.48
N ALA A 379 -6.82 23.05 16.56
CA ALA A 379 -6.10 22.53 17.71
C ALA A 379 -4.58 22.80 17.63
N HIS A 380 -4.02 22.84 16.40
CA HIS A 380 -2.60 23.14 16.17
C HIS A 380 -2.39 23.70 14.76
N ARG A 381 -1.40 24.61 14.60
CA ARG A 381 -1.02 25.15 13.31
C ARG A 381 0.43 24.83 12.98
N PHE A 382 0.65 24.43 11.74
CA PHE A 382 1.97 24.30 11.12
C PHE A 382 2.17 25.49 10.19
N PRO A 383 3.23 26.30 10.35
CA PRO A 383 3.50 27.42 9.46
C PRO A 383 3.95 27.01 8.03
N ALA A 384 4.09 25.71 7.75
CA ALA A 384 4.43 25.18 6.43
C ALA A 384 3.33 25.47 5.40
N PRO A 385 3.55 26.33 4.38
CA PRO A 385 2.55 26.62 3.36
C PRO A 385 2.06 25.36 2.66
N ALA A 386 0.74 25.25 2.44
CA ALA A 386 0.14 24.05 1.88
C ALA A 386 -1.09 24.37 1.03
N ASP A 387 -1.08 23.95 -0.23
CA ASP A 387 -2.26 23.88 -1.10
C ASP A 387 -2.84 22.47 -1.13
N SER A 388 -2.05 21.46 -0.78
CA SER A 388 -2.44 20.05 -0.75
C SER A 388 -1.79 19.30 0.40
N ILE A 389 -2.47 18.27 0.87
CA ILE A 389 -2.03 17.36 1.93
C ILE A 389 -1.87 15.95 1.35
N VAL A 390 -0.67 15.38 1.53
CA VAL A 390 -0.41 13.97 1.24
C VAL A 390 -0.24 13.25 2.57
N LEU A 391 -1.23 12.45 2.96
CA LEU A 391 -1.23 11.76 4.25
C LEU A 391 -0.54 10.40 4.15
N ALA A 392 0.28 10.07 5.16
CA ALA A 392 0.85 8.74 5.29
C ALA A 392 -0.20 7.71 5.74
N ASP A 393 0.01 6.44 5.39
CA ASP A 393 -0.87 5.32 5.78
C ASP A 393 -1.07 5.21 7.30
N SER A 394 -0.05 5.61 8.10
CA SER A 394 -0.12 5.64 9.55
C SER A 394 -1.05 6.73 10.11
N GLY A 395 -1.39 7.75 9.31
CA GLY A 395 -2.11 8.94 9.78
C GLY A 395 -1.33 9.82 10.77
N GLN A 396 -0.02 9.55 10.98
CA GLN A 396 0.82 10.27 11.94
C GLN A 396 1.84 11.19 11.28
N VAL A 397 2.06 11.02 9.99
CA VAL A 397 2.97 11.82 9.16
C VAL A 397 2.21 12.31 7.94
N ALA A 398 2.49 13.54 7.49
CA ALA A 398 1.93 14.08 6.26
C ALA A 398 2.98 14.91 5.51
N LEU A 399 2.74 15.12 4.21
CA LEU A 399 3.45 16.13 3.44
C LEU A 399 2.48 17.29 3.19
N ALA A 400 2.92 18.49 3.53
CA ALA A 400 2.30 19.75 3.13
C ALA A 400 3.02 20.22 1.86
N VAL A 401 2.28 20.35 0.78
CA VAL A 401 2.84 20.65 -0.54
C VAL A 401 2.20 21.89 -1.14
N ILE A 402 3.01 22.72 -1.79
CA ILE A 402 2.57 23.94 -2.46
C ILE A 402 3.38 24.17 -3.74
N TRP A 403 2.71 24.56 -4.83
CA TRP A 403 3.38 24.94 -6.07
C TRP A 403 4.04 26.31 -5.97
N ARG A 404 5.28 26.40 -6.44
CA ARG A 404 6.08 27.63 -6.56
C ARG A 404 6.70 27.68 -7.95
N GLY A 405 5.99 28.32 -8.89
CA GLY A 405 6.38 28.27 -10.30
C GLY A 405 6.34 26.83 -10.81
N ASP A 406 7.47 26.34 -11.34
CA ASP A 406 7.59 24.99 -11.91
C ASP A 406 8.03 23.91 -10.89
N ALA A 407 8.18 24.29 -9.62
CA ALA A 407 8.60 23.37 -8.57
C ALA A 407 7.57 23.24 -7.46
N LEU A 408 7.47 22.05 -6.91
CA LEU A 408 6.65 21.74 -5.73
C LEU A 408 7.52 21.86 -4.48
N ARG A 409 7.19 22.78 -3.58
CA ARG A 409 7.82 22.86 -2.25
C ARG A 409 7.12 21.90 -1.32
N VAL A 410 7.91 21.16 -0.55
CA VAL A 410 7.44 20.07 0.29
C VAL A 410 7.92 20.24 1.72
N HIS A 411 6.99 20.18 2.68
CA HIS A 411 7.29 20.10 4.10
C HIS A 411 6.75 18.79 4.65
N ARG A 412 7.55 18.11 5.46
CA ARG A 412 7.13 16.94 6.19
C ARG A 412 6.59 17.37 7.56
N LEU A 413 5.39 16.92 7.89
CA LEU A 413 4.70 17.19 9.15
C LEU A 413 4.70 15.91 10.00
N ASP A 414 5.20 15.99 11.23
CA ASP A 414 4.98 15.00 12.28
C ASP A 414 3.77 15.45 13.11
N LEU A 415 2.63 14.79 12.91
CA LEU A 415 1.35 15.21 13.48
C LEU A 415 1.27 14.94 14.98
N ALA A 416 2.00 13.96 15.46
CA ALA A 416 2.01 13.58 16.86
C ALA A 416 2.96 14.49 17.68
N ARG A 417 4.18 14.73 17.18
CA ARG A 417 5.13 15.65 17.80
C ARG A 417 4.78 17.11 17.55
N ARG A 418 3.89 17.38 16.58
CA ARG A 418 3.53 18.73 16.13
C ARG A 418 4.73 19.50 15.60
N GLU A 419 5.60 18.81 14.89
CA GLU A 419 6.81 19.35 14.29
C GLU A 419 6.70 19.39 12.77
N GLN A 420 7.48 20.26 12.14
CA GLN A 420 7.61 20.31 10.69
C GLN A 420 9.06 20.36 10.26
N GLN A 421 9.35 19.81 9.10
CA GLN A 421 10.64 19.82 8.45
C GLN A 421 10.48 20.30 7.01
N ASP A 422 11.24 21.30 6.60
CA ASP A 422 11.33 21.72 5.20
C ASP A 422 12.21 20.73 4.44
N LEU A 423 11.66 20.06 3.44
CA LEU A 423 12.40 19.13 2.58
C LEU A 423 12.96 19.81 1.32
N GLY A 424 12.62 21.10 1.10
CA GLY A 424 13.03 21.86 -0.07
C GLY A 424 12.00 21.78 -1.21
N ALA A 425 12.48 21.92 -2.44
CA ALA A 425 11.65 21.93 -3.64
C ALA A 425 12.10 20.85 -4.63
N VAL A 426 11.13 20.32 -5.38
CA VAL A 426 11.35 19.29 -6.41
C VAL A 426 10.50 19.59 -7.64
N ALA A 427 11.07 19.42 -8.84
CA ALA A 427 10.31 19.50 -10.09
C ALA A 427 9.60 18.16 -10.33
N LEU A 428 8.28 18.20 -10.45
CA LEU A 428 7.40 17.04 -10.71
C LEU A 428 6.28 17.49 -11.65
N ASP A 429 5.65 16.53 -12.32
CA ASP A 429 4.39 16.79 -13.06
C ASP A 429 3.17 16.30 -12.24
N CYS A 430 3.32 15.21 -11.51
CA CYS A 430 2.26 14.64 -10.68
C CYS A 430 2.83 13.81 -9.52
N TYR A 431 1.98 13.52 -8.53
CA TYR A 431 2.34 12.76 -7.34
C TYR A 431 1.15 11.98 -6.79
N ALA A 432 1.42 10.93 -6.00
CA ALA A 432 0.41 10.19 -5.27
C ALA A 432 -0.14 11.02 -4.10
N ASP A 433 -1.44 10.93 -3.86
CA ASP A 433 -2.17 11.61 -2.77
C ASP A 433 -1.98 10.97 -1.40
N SER A 434 -1.27 9.84 -1.35
CA SER A 434 -0.92 9.12 -0.13
C SER A 434 0.45 8.46 -0.27
N PHE A 435 1.07 8.05 0.85
CA PHE A 435 2.36 7.38 0.90
C PHE A 435 2.49 6.50 2.14
N ASP A 436 3.51 5.66 2.21
CA ASP A 436 3.74 4.74 3.35
C ASP A 436 4.44 5.40 4.56
N GLY A 437 4.73 6.69 4.49
CA GLY A 437 5.46 7.45 5.51
C GLY A 437 6.95 7.63 5.20
N VAL A 438 7.48 6.89 4.22
CA VAL A 438 8.88 6.96 3.74
C VAL A 438 8.92 7.16 2.23
N GLY A 439 8.30 6.26 1.46
CA GLY A 439 8.35 6.26 0.01
C GLY A 439 7.18 7.01 -0.62
N TRP A 440 7.44 8.12 -1.29
CA TRP A 440 6.44 8.91 -2.00
C TRP A 440 6.57 8.77 -3.52
N ALA A 441 5.54 8.21 -4.16
CA ALA A 441 5.50 7.96 -5.60
C ALA A 441 5.17 9.25 -6.37
N VAL A 442 6.02 9.57 -7.36
CA VAL A 442 5.91 10.78 -8.16
C VAL A 442 6.19 10.50 -9.64
N GLY A 443 5.61 11.33 -10.52
CA GLY A 443 5.85 11.33 -11.95
C GLY A 443 6.55 12.60 -12.41
N GLN A 444 7.53 12.46 -13.29
CA GLN A 444 8.19 13.56 -13.96
C GLN A 444 8.49 13.16 -15.41
N ASP A 445 7.88 13.84 -16.36
CA ASP A 445 7.96 13.54 -17.79
C ASP A 445 7.72 12.02 -18.04
N ARG A 446 8.69 11.31 -18.59
CA ARG A 446 8.65 9.86 -18.87
C ARG A 446 9.34 9.02 -17.79
N GLN A 447 9.31 9.48 -16.55
CA GLN A 447 9.92 8.79 -15.42
C GLN A 447 8.95 8.68 -14.25
N ILE A 448 8.94 7.51 -13.65
CA ILE A 448 8.33 7.25 -12.35
C ILE A 448 9.46 7.18 -11.33
N ARG A 449 9.31 7.85 -10.20
CA ARG A 449 10.25 7.79 -9.08
C ARG A 449 9.51 7.60 -7.77
N VAL A 450 10.16 6.97 -6.81
CA VAL A 450 9.72 6.90 -5.43
C VAL A 450 10.79 7.57 -4.58
N LEU A 451 10.44 8.69 -3.99
CA LEU A 451 11.35 9.52 -3.20
C LEU A 451 11.33 9.06 -1.74
N ASP A 452 12.50 8.95 -1.11
CA ASP A 452 12.63 8.72 0.33
C ASP A 452 12.49 10.05 1.08
N VAL A 453 11.26 10.43 1.40
CA VAL A 453 10.97 11.72 2.05
C VAL A 453 11.45 11.80 3.52
N ALA A 454 11.88 10.70 4.11
CA ALA A 454 12.52 10.73 5.42
C ALA A 454 14.01 11.10 5.33
N ARG A 455 14.65 10.86 4.18
CA ARG A 455 16.06 11.20 3.90
C ARG A 455 16.23 12.41 2.99
N GLY A 456 15.13 12.97 2.49
CA GLY A 456 15.09 14.15 1.63
C GLY A 456 14.69 13.86 0.17
N LEU A 457 14.23 14.89 -0.55
CA LEU A 457 13.64 14.76 -1.89
C LEU A 457 14.61 14.27 -2.98
N HIS A 458 15.92 14.28 -2.72
CA HIS A 458 16.95 13.80 -3.67
C HIS A 458 17.23 12.30 -3.52
N SER A 459 16.78 11.68 -2.43
CA SER A 459 16.95 10.25 -2.19
C SER A 459 15.88 9.47 -2.93
N VAL A 460 16.27 8.59 -3.85
CA VAL A 460 15.37 7.76 -4.67
C VAL A 460 15.44 6.32 -4.21
N LEU A 461 14.32 5.75 -3.77
CA LEU A 461 14.20 4.34 -3.39
C LEU A 461 14.04 3.44 -4.61
N TRP A 462 13.31 3.91 -5.61
CA TRP A 462 12.98 3.13 -6.80
C TRP A 462 12.63 4.05 -7.96
N GLN A 463 12.97 3.64 -9.20
CA GLN A 463 12.67 4.42 -10.39
C GLN A 463 12.49 3.54 -11.63
N VAL A 464 11.68 4.03 -12.57
CA VAL A 464 11.54 3.52 -13.93
C VAL A 464 11.64 4.70 -14.88
N GLY A 465 12.57 4.62 -15.84
CA GLY A 465 12.76 5.62 -16.90
C GLY A 465 12.31 5.11 -18.26
N ASP A 466 12.43 5.97 -19.26
CA ASP A 466 12.16 5.66 -20.68
C ASP A 466 10.76 5.08 -20.93
N LEU A 467 9.76 5.61 -20.21
CA LEU A 467 8.37 5.20 -20.36
C LEU A 467 7.84 5.56 -21.75
N PRO A 468 6.87 4.78 -22.29
CA PRO A 468 6.30 5.02 -23.63
C PRO A 468 5.46 6.31 -23.73
N GLY A 469 5.19 7.00 -22.63
CA GLY A 469 4.43 8.24 -22.54
C GLY A 469 4.76 9.02 -21.29
N ARG A 470 4.28 10.28 -21.22
CA ARG A 470 4.43 11.12 -20.03
C ARG A 470 3.53 10.61 -18.90
N VAL A 471 4.01 10.66 -17.67
CA VAL A 471 3.21 10.32 -16.49
C VAL A 471 2.19 11.42 -16.24
N ALA A 472 0.94 11.16 -16.50
CA ALA A 472 -0.17 12.13 -16.35
C ALA A 472 -0.77 12.10 -14.94
N ARG A 473 -0.78 10.93 -14.29
CA ARG A 473 -1.33 10.77 -12.94
C ARG A 473 -0.69 9.60 -12.22
N VAL A 474 -0.56 9.75 -10.90
CA VAL A 474 -0.15 8.69 -9.98
C VAL A 474 -1.28 8.48 -8.98
N MET A 475 -1.66 7.22 -8.76
CA MET A 475 -2.64 6.83 -7.74
C MET A 475 -2.05 5.71 -6.90
N ARG A 476 -2.38 5.70 -5.62
CA ARG A 476 -1.86 4.72 -4.70
C ARG A 476 -2.97 4.14 -3.81
N SER A 477 -2.87 2.86 -3.56
CA SER A 477 -3.58 2.14 -2.50
C SER A 477 -2.55 1.39 -1.64
N PRO A 478 -2.94 0.81 -0.49
CA PRO A 478 -2.00 0.06 0.35
C PRO A 478 -1.27 -1.09 -0.36
N ASN A 479 -1.87 -1.67 -1.40
CA ASN A 479 -1.36 -2.86 -2.08
C ASN A 479 -0.83 -2.62 -3.50
N CYS A 480 -1.10 -1.45 -4.09
CA CYS A 480 -0.68 -1.18 -5.47
C CYS A 480 -0.54 0.33 -5.76
N GLU A 481 0.28 0.61 -6.75
CA GLU A 481 0.44 1.93 -7.39
C GLU A 481 0.00 1.83 -8.84
N HIS A 482 -0.70 2.86 -9.31
CA HIS A 482 -1.19 2.99 -10.68
C HIS A 482 -0.66 4.26 -11.31
N TYR A 483 -0.19 4.13 -12.54
CA TYR A 483 0.36 5.23 -13.32
C TYR A 483 -0.38 5.34 -14.64
N GLU A 484 -1.03 6.48 -14.87
CA GLU A 484 -1.58 6.83 -16.17
C GLU A 484 -0.48 7.48 -17.02
N LEU A 485 -0.24 6.91 -18.18
CA LEU A 485 0.73 7.42 -19.14
C LEU A 485 0.00 7.97 -20.35
N ALA A 486 0.28 9.23 -20.69
CA ALA A 486 -0.19 9.87 -21.93
C ALA A 486 0.82 9.63 -23.05
N GLY A 487 0.49 8.81 -24.03
CA GLY A 487 1.32 8.54 -25.19
C GLY A 487 1.34 9.72 -26.17
N ASP A 488 2.39 9.82 -26.98
CA ASP A 488 2.51 10.85 -28.04
C ASP A 488 1.42 10.69 -29.13
N ASP A 489 0.84 9.51 -29.24
CA ASP A 489 -0.29 9.19 -30.14
C ASP A 489 -1.67 9.56 -29.54
N GLY A 490 -1.69 10.22 -28.39
CA GLY A 490 -2.91 10.60 -27.67
C GLY A 490 -3.60 9.44 -26.96
N LYS A 491 -3.04 8.24 -26.97
CA LYS A 491 -3.59 7.10 -26.25
C LYS A 491 -3.11 7.07 -24.81
N MET A 492 -4.03 6.72 -23.93
CA MET A 492 -3.73 6.53 -22.52
C MET A 492 -3.38 5.07 -22.24
N GLN A 493 -2.37 4.87 -21.38
CA GLN A 493 -2.00 3.57 -20.85
C GLN A 493 -2.12 3.59 -19.33
N LEU A 494 -2.50 2.46 -18.75
CA LEU A 494 -2.51 2.24 -17.32
C LEU A 494 -1.47 1.17 -16.97
N TRP A 495 -0.50 1.54 -16.15
CA TRP A 495 0.50 0.64 -15.61
C TRP A 495 0.25 0.42 -14.14
N GLN A 496 0.31 -0.84 -13.70
CA GLN A 496 0.05 -1.23 -12.33
C GLN A 496 1.25 -1.96 -11.72
N TYR A 497 1.64 -1.51 -10.54
CA TYR A 497 2.70 -2.12 -9.75
C TYR A 497 2.16 -2.59 -8.40
N SER A 498 2.52 -3.81 -7.96
CA SER A 498 2.21 -4.31 -6.62
C SER A 498 3.13 -3.69 -5.57
N LEU A 499 2.59 -3.41 -4.39
CA LEU A 499 3.35 -2.99 -3.23
C LEU A 499 3.57 -4.17 -2.27
N PRO A 500 4.66 -4.15 -1.46
CA PRO A 500 5.68 -3.10 -1.39
C PRO A 500 6.79 -3.21 -2.44
N GLY A 501 7.00 -4.37 -3.07
CA GLY A 501 8.15 -4.66 -3.93
C GLY A 501 8.12 -4.01 -5.32
N ARG A 502 7.09 -3.24 -5.65
CA ARG A 502 6.90 -2.53 -6.94
C ARG A 502 7.16 -3.39 -8.17
N ARG A 503 6.56 -4.58 -8.17
CA ARG A 503 6.59 -5.47 -9.33
C ARG A 503 5.49 -5.10 -10.31
N LEU A 504 5.84 -4.98 -11.60
CA LEU A 504 4.88 -4.71 -12.65
C LEU A 504 3.88 -5.87 -12.76
N GLN A 505 2.60 -5.58 -12.51
CA GLN A 505 1.50 -6.56 -12.60
C GLN A 505 0.81 -6.52 -13.95
N SER A 506 0.55 -5.30 -14.44
CA SER A 506 -0.12 -5.12 -15.72
C SER A 506 0.32 -3.81 -16.38
N ARG A 507 0.26 -3.82 -17.71
CA ARG A 507 0.36 -2.65 -18.56
C ARG A 507 -0.60 -2.81 -19.72
N GLY A 508 -1.40 -1.80 -20.00
CA GLY A 508 -2.37 -1.90 -21.07
C GLY A 508 -2.85 -0.52 -21.54
N HIS A 509 -3.31 -0.45 -22.77
CA HIS A 509 -4.01 0.72 -23.26
C HIS A 509 -5.40 0.79 -22.64
N ILE A 510 -5.86 2.00 -22.35
CA ILE A 510 -7.24 2.28 -22.00
C ILE A 510 -7.98 2.49 -23.33
N PRO A 511 -8.85 1.56 -23.75
CA PRO A 511 -9.58 1.73 -25.02
C PRO A 511 -10.58 2.88 -24.92
N VAL A 512 -10.94 3.46 -26.07
CA VAL A 512 -12.04 4.43 -26.14
C VAL A 512 -13.36 3.68 -25.99
N HIS A 513 -14.29 4.24 -25.21
CA HIS A 513 -15.60 3.62 -25.02
C HIS A 513 -16.41 3.61 -26.32
N GLU A 514 -16.90 2.45 -26.73
CA GLU A 514 -17.57 2.29 -28.05
C GLU A 514 -18.89 3.04 -28.14
N SER A 515 -19.70 3.00 -27.07
CA SER A 515 -21.07 3.54 -27.05
C SER A 515 -21.16 5.02 -26.66
N ALA A 516 -20.17 5.56 -25.95
CA ALA A 516 -20.19 6.92 -25.41
C ALA A 516 -18.89 7.68 -25.72
N LYS A 517 -18.89 8.41 -26.84
CA LYS A 517 -17.73 9.19 -27.29
C LYS A 517 -17.24 10.24 -26.29
N ASN A 518 -18.11 10.69 -25.38
CA ASN A 518 -17.81 11.68 -24.33
C ASN A 518 -17.55 11.04 -22.97
N ALA A 519 -17.32 9.72 -22.91
CA ALA A 519 -17.02 9.05 -21.67
C ALA A 519 -15.67 9.49 -21.13
N THR A 520 -15.66 9.89 -19.87
CA THR A 520 -14.43 10.18 -19.12
C THR A 520 -13.98 8.91 -18.41
N VAL A 521 -12.70 8.63 -18.48
CA VAL A 521 -12.08 7.53 -17.72
C VAL A 521 -11.84 8.03 -16.30
N ILE A 522 -12.45 7.38 -15.33
CA ILE A 522 -12.25 7.64 -13.91
C ILE A 522 -11.44 6.46 -13.35
N PRO A 523 -10.16 6.65 -13.02
CA PRO A 523 -9.34 5.60 -12.46
C PRO A 523 -9.67 5.36 -10.98
N SER A 524 -9.44 4.14 -10.53
CA SER A 524 -9.59 3.73 -9.14
C SER A 524 -8.22 3.42 -8.51
N PRO A 525 -7.96 3.86 -7.29
CA PRO A 525 -6.73 3.47 -6.57
C PRO A 525 -6.57 1.95 -6.39
N TRP A 526 -7.63 1.17 -6.56
CA TRP A 526 -7.61 -0.30 -6.40
C TRP A 526 -7.44 -1.09 -7.71
N GLY A 527 -6.94 -0.46 -8.78
CA GLY A 527 -6.51 -1.18 -9.98
C GLY A 527 -7.53 -1.35 -11.08
N SER A 528 -8.65 -0.68 -10.98
CA SER A 528 -9.65 -0.64 -12.03
C SER A 528 -9.88 0.80 -12.49
N TYR A 529 -10.53 0.97 -13.61
CA TYR A 529 -11.07 2.23 -14.06
C TYR A 529 -12.53 2.04 -14.44
N ARG A 530 -13.25 3.15 -14.58
CA ARG A 530 -14.62 3.15 -15.09
C ARG A 530 -14.76 4.22 -16.15
N TYR A 531 -15.58 3.94 -17.14
CA TYR A 531 -16.07 4.96 -18.04
C TYR A 531 -17.30 5.59 -17.40
N CYS A 532 -17.30 6.92 -17.29
CA CYS A 532 -18.43 7.68 -16.79
C CYS A 532 -18.82 8.75 -17.83
N TRP A 533 -20.13 8.88 -18.10
CA TRP A 533 -20.66 9.88 -19.02
C TRP A 533 -22.03 10.36 -18.58
N LEU A 534 -22.35 11.60 -18.94
CA LEU A 534 -23.70 12.10 -18.77
C LEU A 534 -24.60 11.62 -19.90
N ALA A 535 -25.77 11.12 -19.53
CA ALA A 535 -26.82 10.73 -20.44
C ALA A 535 -28.16 11.37 -19.99
N ALA A 536 -29.16 11.38 -20.85
CA ALA A 536 -30.50 11.77 -20.49
C ALA A 536 -31.51 10.75 -21.03
N ASP A 537 -32.60 10.57 -20.31
CA ASP A 537 -33.71 9.74 -20.74
C ASP A 537 -34.56 10.48 -21.83
N LYS A 538 -35.60 9.83 -22.32
CA LYS A 538 -36.52 10.40 -23.32
C LYS A 538 -37.27 11.66 -22.85
N ASN A 539 -37.34 11.86 -21.54
CA ASN A 539 -37.99 13.01 -20.91
C ASN A 539 -36.97 14.10 -20.51
N GLY A 540 -35.68 13.92 -20.84
CA GLY A 540 -34.61 14.85 -20.49
C GLY A 540 -34.07 14.73 -19.06
N HIS A 541 -34.44 13.70 -18.28
CA HIS A 541 -33.89 13.50 -16.97
C HIS A 541 -32.43 13.04 -17.05
N PRO A 542 -31.52 13.65 -16.30
CA PRO A 542 -30.10 13.34 -16.38
C PRO A 542 -29.78 12.02 -15.67
N TRP A 543 -28.87 11.26 -16.29
CA TRP A 543 -28.31 10.03 -15.74
C TRP A 543 -26.79 10.06 -15.86
N LEU A 544 -26.13 9.45 -14.88
CA LEU A 544 -24.70 9.13 -15.00
C LEU A 544 -24.57 7.68 -15.50
N GLY A 545 -24.13 7.53 -16.73
CA GLY A 545 -23.69 6.24 -17.26
C GLY A 545 -22.37 5.84 -16.59
N ASN A 546 -22.27 4.59 -16.22
CA ASN A 546 -21.12 4.03 -15.51
C ASN A 546 -20.84 2.61 -16.02
N HIS A 547 -19.66 2.40 -16.58
CA HIS A 547 -19.25 1.14 -17.19
C HIS A 547 -17.87 0.71 -16.72
N PRO A 548 -17.77 -0.27 -15.80
CA PRO A 548 -16.51 -0.94 -15.49
C PRO A 548 -16.14 -1.90 -16.64
N PRO A 549 -14.86 -1.99 -17.04
CA PRO A 549 -14.43 -2.93 -18.07
C PRO A 549 -14.85 -4.36 -17.79
N GLY A 550 -15.44 -5.03 -18.81
CA GLY A 550 -15.87 -6.43 -18.69
C GLY A 550 -17.15 -6.67 -17.87
N GLN A 551 -17.83 -5.61 -17.44
CA GLN A 551 -19.12 -5.69 -16.73
C GLN A 551 -20.22 -4.99 -17.53
N LYS A 552 -21.48 -5.13 -17.07
CA LYS A 552 -22.62 -4.43 -17.69
C LYS A 552 -22.59 -2.93 -17.35
N GLU A 553 -23.04 -2.12 -18.30
CA GLU A 553 -23.32 -0.71 -18.06
C GLU A 553 -24.41 -0.55 -17.00
N SER A 554 -24.27 0.46 -16.16
CA SER A 554 -25.28 0.86 -15.18
C SER A 554 -25.54 2.37 -15.31
N PHE A 555 -26.73 2.81 -14.89
CA PHE A 555 -27.17 4.19 -15.02
C PHE A 555 -27.69 4.69 -13.69
N LEU A 556 -26.98 5.63 -13.08
CA LEU A 556 -27.36 6.26 -11.83
C LEU A 556 -28.27 7.47 -12.11
N ALA A 557 -29.47 7.48 -11.58
CA ALA A 557 -30.37 8.63 -11.68
C ALA A 557 -29.79 9.85 -10.97
N LEU A 558 -29.81 11.00 -11.65
CA LEU A 558 -29.36 12.28 -11.12
C LEU A 558 -30.56 13.20 -10.86
N PRO A 559 -30.45 14.16 -9.92
CA PRO A 559 -31.53 15.12 -9.68
C PRO A 559 -31.87 15.92 -10.94
N PRO A 560 -33.17 16.09 -11.29
CA PRO A 560 -33.59 16.75 -12.53
C PRO A 560 -33.11 18.19 -12.65
N ASP A 561 -33.03 18.92 -11.54
CA ASP A 561 -32.57 20.29 -11.45
C ASP A 561 -31.07 20.47 -11.73
N MET A 562 -30.32 19.38 -11.80
CA MET A 562 -28.88 19.36 -12.06
C MET A 562 -28.51 19.07 -13.53
N ALA A 563 -29.49 18.98 -14.42
CA ALA A 563 -29.23 18.78 -15.84
C ALA A 563 -28.37 19.92 -16.43
N GLY A 564 -27.27 19.57 -17.12
CA GLY A 564 -26.32 20.52 -17.73
C GLY A 564 -25.33 21.17 -16.77
N GLY A 565 -25.30 20.75 -15.50
CA GLY A 565 -24.30 21.20 -14.52
C GLY A 565 -22.92 20.58 -14.74
N SER A 566 -21.90 21.13 -14.06
CA SER A 566 -20.57 20.50 -14.01
C SER A 566 -20.59 19.26 -13.12
N LEU A 567 -19.82 18.25 -13.52
CA LEU A 567 -19.78 16.94 -12.87
C LEU A 567 -18.35 16.59 -12.47
N ASN A 568 -18.18 16.14 -11.25
CA ASN A 568 -16.96 15.50 -10.75
C ASN A 568 -17.31 14.15 -10.13
N VAL A 569 -16.64 13.09 -10.57
CA VAL A 569 -16.87 11.71 -10.14
C VAL A 569 -15.62 11.18 -9.47
N THR A 570 -15.79 10.56 -8.31
CA THR A 570 -14.71 9.91 -7.57
C THR A 570 -15.13 8.48 -7.24
N LEU A 571 -14.22 7.52 -7.44
CA LEU A 571 -14.45 6.12 -7.12
C LEU A 571 -13.99 5.80 -5.71
N GLY A 572 -14.82 5.06 -5.00
CA GLY A 572 -14.50 4.45 -3.73
C GLY A 572 -14.53 2.92 -3.83
N ARG A 573 -14.23 2.22 -2.75
CA ARG A 573 -14.29 0.77 -2.68
C ARG A 573 -15.75 0.28 -2.70
N GLY A 574 -16.25 -0.07 -3.89
CA GLY A 574 -17.65 -0.45 -4.08
C GLY A 574 -18.64 0.72 -4.07
N TRP A 575 -18.15 1.97 -4.10
CA TRP A 575 -18.95 3.19 -4.07
C TRP A 575 -18.57 4.16 -5.17
N LEU A 576 -19.51 5.02 -5.50
CA LEU A 576 -19.39 6.12 -6.44
C LEU A 576 -19.84 7.40 -5.74
N ALA A 577 -18.99 8.42 -5.74
CA ALA A 577 -19.34 9.75 -5.29
C ALA A 577 -19.40 10.71 -6.49
N VAL A 578 -20.44 11.51 -6.53
CA VAL A 578 -20.70 12.46 -7.62
C VAL A 578 -20.93 13.84 -7.02
N ALA A 579 -20.07 14.80 -7.35
CA ALA A 579 -20.33 16.20 -7.04
C ALA A 579 -20.85 16.90 -8.29
N MET A 580 -21.98 17.57 -8.16
CA MET A 580 -22.63 18.31 -9.24
C MET A 580 -22.83 19.76 -8.83
N SER A 581 -22.57 20.68 -9.74
CA SER A 581 -22.86 22.09 -9.52
C SER A 581 -23.54 22.72 -10.73
N ARG A 582 -24.56 23.52 -10.49
CA ARG A 582 -25.26 24.37 -11.45
C ARG A 582 -25.60 25.68 -10.76
N GLU A 583 -25.47 26.80 -11.44
CA GLU A 583 -25.68 28.19 -10.96
C GLU A 583 -26.15 28.40 -9.52
N ALA A 584 -27.35 27.90 -9.15
CA ALA A 584 -27.96 28.06 -7.84
C ALA A 584 -28.00 26.78 -6.97
N ALA A 585 -27.62 25.62 -7.51
CA ALA A 585 -27.71 24.33 -6.84
C ALA A 585 -26.38 23.58 -6.88
N VAL A 586 -25.94 23.10 -5.72
CA VAL A 586 -24.76 22.23 -5.60
C VAL A 586 -25.15 21.02 -4.75
N CYS A 587 -24.87 19.83 -5.24
CA CYS A 587 -25.12 18.61 -4.49
C CYS A 587 -23.98 17.60 -4.63
N THR A 588 -23.87 16.71 -3.66
CA THR A 588 -23.03 15.51 -3.72
C THR A 588 -23.89 14.29 -3.49
N LEU A 589 -23.67 13.26 -4.30
CA LEU A 589 -24.41 12.01 -4.25
C LEU A 589 -23.44 10.88 -3.93
N LEU A 590 -23.82 9.97 -3.05
CA LEU A 590 -23.11 8.74 -2.78
C LEU A 590 -24.01 7.56 -3.19
N ALA A 591 -23.51 6.70 -4.05
CA ALA A 591 -24.21 5.53 -4.55
C ALA A 591 -23.32 4.29 -4.48
N ARG A 592 -23.90 3.13 -4.24
CA ARG A 592 -23.20 1.85 -4.44
C ARG A 592 -22.87 1.68 -5.91
N ALA A 593 -21.73 1.09 -6.17
CA ALA A 593 -21.32 0.83 -7.55
C ALA A 593 -22.32 -0.11 -8.24
N GLY A 594 -22.93 0.36 -9.33
CA GLY A 594 -23.96 -0.38 -10.07
C GLY A 594 -25.40 -0.15 -9.59
N ALA A 595 -25.62 0.72 -8.59
CA ALA A 595 -26.96 1.14 -8.20
C ALA A 595 -27.58 2.08 -9.27
N ASP A 596 -28.91 2.06 -9.36
CA ASP A 596 -29.70 2.91 -10.24
C ASP A 596 -30.16 4.23 -9.59
N ALA A 597 -30.04 4.32 -8.26
CA ALA A 597 -30.33 5.51 -7.46
C ALA A 597 -29.24 5.73 -6.41
N PRO A 598 -28.98 6.99 -5.99
CA PRO A 598 -28.08 7.27 -4.90
C PRO A 598 -28.64 6.80 -3.55
N ASP A 599 -27.77 6.37 -2.65
CA ASP A 599 -28.13 5.99 -1.28
C ASP A 599 -28.29 7.25 -0.40
N ILE A 600 -27.38 8.22 -0.54
CA ILE A 600 -27.36 9.48 0.21
C ILE A 600 -27.03 10.65 -0.71
N ALA A 601 -27.62 11.79 -0.39
CA ALA A 601 -27.40 13.05 -1.08
C ALA A 601 -27.19 14.20 -0.08
N PHE A 602 -26.26 15.10 -0.40
CA PHE A 602 -26.00 16.32 0.36
C PHE A 602 -26.25 17.54 -0.51
N SER A 603 -27.06 18.47 -0.03
CA SER A 603 -27.22 19.79 -0.63
C SER A 603 -26.22 20.76 -0.01
N TRP A 604 -25.51 21.53 -0.86
CA TRP A 604 -24.53 22.52 -0.47
C TRP A 604 -25.01 23.92 -0.76
N PRO A 605 -24.52 24.96 -0.06
CA PRO A 605 -24.82 26.34 -0.43
C PRO A 605 -24.42 26.65 -1.88
N ALA A 606 -25.16 27.53 -2.52
CA ALA A 606 -24.90 27.96 -3.90
C ALA A 606 -23.45 28.48 -4.06
N GLY A 607 -22.83 28.12 -5.17
CA GLY A 607 -21.45 28.52 -5.48
C GLY A 607 -20.35 27.70 -4.76
N SER A 608 -20.70 26.70 -3.93
CA SER A 608 -19.72 25.78 -3.35
C SER A 608 -18.98 24.99 -4.43
N LYS A 609 -17.65 24.94 -4.35
CA LYS A 609 -16.81 24.06 -5.18
C LYS A 609 -16.39 22.87 -4.35
N VAL A 610 -17.20 21.83 -4.37
CA VAL A 610 -17.03 20.66 -3.52
C VAL A 610 -15.96 19.73 -4.10
N GLN A 611 -15.01 19.35 -3.25
CA GLN A 611 -14.03 18.32 -3.50
C GLN A 611 -14.43 17.03 -2.79
N LEU A 612 -14.12 15.89 -3.42
CA LEU A 612 -14.43 14.56 -2.92
C LEU A 612 -13.14 13.77 -2.76
N LYS A 613 -12.93 13.19 -1.59
CA LYS A 613 -11.84 12.24 -1.33
C LYS A 613 -12.39 11.01 -0.61
N MET A 614 -11.78 9.88 -0.87
CA MET A 614 -12.01 8.67 -0.08
C MET A 614 -10.74 8.30 0.66
N GLN A 615 -10.84 8.13 1.97
CA GLN A 615 -9.74 7.73 2.84
C GLN A 615 -10.25 6.68 3.83
N ASN A 616 -9.55 5.53 3.93
CA ASN A 616 -9.85 4.46 4.90
C ASN A 616 -11.35 4.11 5.00
N ASP A 617 -12.00 3.84 3.86
CA ASP A 617 -13.43 3.55 3.73
C ASP A 617 -14.37 4.67 4.25
N SER A 618 -13.87 5.90 4.36
CA SER A 618 -14.65 7.10 4.69
C SER A 618 -14.63 8.12 3.56
N TRP A 619 -15.78 8.71 3.28
CA TRP A 619 -15.88 9.85 2.38
C TRP A 619 -15.59 11.15 3.10
N LEU A 620 -14.73 11.95 2.51
CA LEU A 620 -14.44 13.34 2.92
C LEU A 620 -14.87 14.24 1.78
N MET A 621 -15.84 15.09 2.06
CA MET A 621 -16.40 16.09 1.15
C MET A 621 -16.18 17.47 1.75
N PHE A 622 -15.61 18.40 1.01
CA PHE A 622 -15.33 19.73 1.53
C PHE A 622 -15.33 20.79 0.42
N ASP A 623 -15.54 22.04 0.80
CA ASP A 623 -15.43 23.19 -0.09
C ASP A 623 -14.34 24.17 0.37
N ARG A 624 -14.01 25.13 -0.50
CA ARG A 624 -13.01 26.14 -0.20
C ARG A 624 -13.41 27.14 0.89
N GLN A 625 -14.66 27.09 1.35
CA GLN A 625 -15.18 27.94 2.42
C GLN A 625 -15.13 27.24 3.79
N GLY A 626 -14.37 26.15 3.90
CA GLY A 626 -14.14 25.44 5.15
C GLY A 626 -15.32 24.61 5.66
N ARG A 627 -16.31 24.34 4.83
CA ARG A 627 -17.39 23.40 5.15
C ARG A 627 -16.92 21.99 4.85
N ILE A 628 -17.10 21.10 5.80
CA ILE A 628 -16.64 19.70 5.70
C ILE A 628 -17.77 18.76 6.11
N VAL A 629 -17.97 17.74 5.32
CA VAL A 629 -18.84 16.60 5.60
C VAL A 629 -17.99 15.34 5.52
N THR A 630 -17.97 14.54 6.57
CA THR A 630 -17.34 13.23 6.58
C THR A 630 -18.38 12.14 6.76
N MET A 631 -18.21 11.04 6.06
CA MET A 631 -19.08 9.88 6.19
C MET A 631 -18.25 8.60 6.30
N ASP A 632 -18.31 7.98 7.45
CA ASP A 632 -17.74 6.65 7.68
C ASP A 632 -18.70 5.60 7.11
N MET A 633 -18.24 4.88 6.08
CA MET A 633 -19.08 3.90 5.37
C MET A 633 -19.29 2.61 6.15
N GLU A 634 -18.39 2.28 7.06
CA GLU A 634 -18.49 1.11 7.91
C GLU A 634 -19.50 1.35 9.04
N ARG A 635 -19.43 2.53 9.68
CA ARG A 635 -20.29 2.92 10.80
C ARG A 635 -21.58 3.60 10.37
N CYS A 636 -21.66 4.06 9.12
CA CYS A 636 -22.73 4.94 8.62
C CYS A 636 -22.92 6.19 9.49
N SER A 637 -21.84 6.67 10.09
CA SER A 637 -21.85 7.89 10.85
C SER A 637 -21.45 9.07 9.97
N ILE A 638 -22.21 10.15 10.09
CA ILE A 638 -22.00 11.39 9.35
C ILE A 638 -21.60 12.47 10.35
N SER A 639 -20.50 13.15 10.07
CA SER A 639 -20.08 14.34 10.81
C SER A 639 -20.07 15.54 9.87
N MET A 640 -20.55 16.67 10.36
CA MET A 640 -20.60 17.93 9.62
C MET A 640 -20.00 19.03 10.48
N LEU A 641 -19.05 19.76 9.94
CA LEU A 641 -18.40 20.85 10.66
C LEU A 641 -18.00 21.98 9.72
N THR A 642 -17.67 23.12 10.33
CA THR A 642 -17.08 24.27 9.63
C THR A 642 -15.78 24.63 10.34
N VAL A 643 -14.70 24.81 9.59
CA VAL A 643 -13.37 25.13 10.14
C VAL A 643 -13.36 26.56 10.68
N SER A 644 -12.96 26.76 11.95
CA SER A 644 -12.98 28.04 12.64
C SER A 644 -11.70 28.31 13.46
#